data_900b0090aafbe12554796d63baeb88bc
#
_entry.id   900b0090aafbe12554796d63baeb88bc
#
_cell.length_a   1.000
_cell.length_b   1.000
_cell.length_c   1.000
_cell.angle_alpha   90.00
_cell.angle_beta   90.00
_cell.angle_gamma   90.00
#
_symmetry.space_group_name_H-M   'P 1'
#
loop_
_entity.id
_entity.type
_entity.pdbx_description
1 polymer ?
#
loop_
_entity_poly.entity_id
_entity_poly.type
_entity_poly.pdbx_seq_one_letter_code
_entity_poly.pdbx_strand_id
1 'polypeptide(L)'
;MPTPPPAYDFQPHERQASYSGPVPPPLFSNRPPSKQRRSPTTQCRQEDLPSASASIDCNTVRSSYPDPEHRDQTRSDVPVSRPSMQYNPPAKFTLKKCPSTNYNLMCSGRWYILPEAPEFRICTYCYEKNIRGSSLQASFHPWVSPAGAGIHCLFSSPRIENHLWPRALQSGSVKELLWFFRHRAAIRNCDGTKGVGRSENVKWYSPKGNSRLPSFIACEACYEDVVTGTALQGQFEQHRETQPQGQIWACDIAIDFIRRFLTNTPAWPQFSAEAARHLALPECEKNGGVMSGSSRQWYELRDRALGIAVCERCYRDFASKTDFESHFQPLRQPPRQQQCILGFWQARVIWHEALERKDFSLWRRTIIEYVQAPPCSSQTKPGAQMYQLNQGIDNFDVCQSCYVGFLKPHGIDIFFRRVQHPRTVETSCDLNPGSLRFLSYAPRLDEALITCTFSGFVDFTSRLCNLPLCPGIELVTNQKWYGTDDCRICLACYEEVVRDSELAQQLPLSPQIIPGESHCDLYSPRMRRKWAEACDKRDLASFMAFAAYRRTIYEQTVPEMRNIVSMARFNLDMQKMYNVSSSFYYNMNGMTASMYNPHISYGAAGIPHRFETPWGVEGAQLGQRAQGYAQGINADTARVAQLQATWSLVE
;
A
#
# COMPACT_ATOMS: atom_id res chain seq x y z
N MET A 1 32.33 61.66 0.35
CA MET A 1 31.24 60.83 0.84
C MET A 1 30.16 60.79 -0.22
N PRO A 2 29.94 59.70 -0.94
CA PRO A 2 28.82 59.58 -1.85
C PRO A 2 27.62 59.03 -1.06
N THR A 3 26.48 59.63 -1.29
CA THR A 3 25.13 59.30 -0.77
C THR A 3 24.72 57.89 -1.22
N PRO A 4 23.99 57.14 -0.36
CA PRO A 4 23.48 55.85 -0.72
C PRO A 4 22.36 55.97 -1.78
N PRO A 5 22.21 54.96 -2.66
CA PRO A 5 21.13 54.93 -3.64
C PRO A 5 19.77 54.67 -2.97
N PRO A 6 18.66 55.14 -3.57
CA PRO A 6 17.33 55.03 -3.00
C PRO A 6 16.81 53.60 -2.96
N ALA A 7 16.01 53.33 -1.93
CA ALA A 7 15.31 52.07 -1.75
C ALA A 7 14.36 51.79 -2.94
N TYR A 8 14.49 50.61 -3.50
CA TYR A 8 13.53 50.12 -4.49
C TYR A 8 12.28 49.61 -3.78
N ASP A 9 11.17 50.26 -4.03
CA ASP A 9 9.82 49.77 -3.71
C ASP A 9 9.49 48.57 -4.61
N PHE A 10 9.36 47.42 -3.98
CA PHE A 10 8.82 46.22 -4.64
C PHE A 10 7.29 46.25 -4.53
N GLN A 11 6.61 46.62 -5.61
CA GLN A 11 5.20 46.27 -5.80
C GLN A 11 5.09 44.85 -6.33
N PRO A 12 4.23 43.98 -5.78
CA PRO A 12 4.02 42.65 -6.31
C PRO A 12 3.15 42.71 -7.57
N HIS A 13 3.72 42.39 -8.71
CA HIS A 13 2.96 42.06 -9.91
C HIS A 13 2.41 40.64 -9.76
N GLU A 14 1.12 40.54 -9.64
CA GLU A 14 0.36 39.30 -9.87
C GLU A 14 0.64 38.76 -11.28
N ARG A 15 1.39 37.70 -11.36
CA ARG A 15 1.37 36.78 -12.51
C ARG A 15 0.90 35.42 -12.00
N GLN A 16 -0.33 35.08 -12.32
CA GLN A 16 -0.82 33.72 -12.32
C GLN A 16 0.09 32.87 -13.22
N ALA A 17 0.93 32.06 -12.62
CA ALA A 17 1.61 30.95 -13.28
C ALA A 17 1.13 29.68 -12.60
N SER A 18 0.35 28.91 -13.33
CA SER A 18 -0.02 27.54 -13.01
C SER A 18 1.25 26.68 -12.94
N TYR A 19 1.74 26.43 -11.73
CA TYR A 19 2.79 25.46 -11.47
C TYR A 19 2.14 24.13 -11.08
N SER A 20 2.11 23.21 -12.03
CA SER A 20 1.96 21.77 -11.76
C SER A 20 3.32 21.21 -11.34
N GLY A 21 3.65 21.39 -10.07
CA GLY A 21 4.78 20.74 -9.43
C GLY A 21 4.34 19.41 -8.81
N PRO A 22 5.23 18.41 -8.71
CA PRO A 22 4.91 17.14 -8.07
C PRO A 22 4.60 17.35 -6.59
N VAL A 23 3.54 16.71 -6.12
CA VAL A 23 3.11 16.67 -4.72
C VAL A 23 4.31 16.25 -3.86
N PRO A 24 4.70 17.03 -2.82
CA PRO A 24 5.78 16.64 -1.95
C PRO A 24 5.40 15.38 -1.17
N PRO A 25 6.36 14.49 -0.89
CA PRO A 25 6.13 13.30 -0.08
C PRO A 25 5.68 13.69 1.34
N PRO A 26 4.93 12.84 2.05
CA PRO A 26 4.48 13.13 3.40
C PRO A 26 5.65 13.48 4.31
N LEU A 27 5.45 14.45 5.19
CA LEU A 27 6.43 15.15 6.03
C LEU A 27 7.30 14.28 6.96
N PHE A 28 7.12 12.96 6.97
CA PHE A 28 7.73 12.06 7.96
C PHE A 28 8.49 10.87 7.38
N SER A 29 9.10 10.99 6.21
CA SER A 29 9.97 9.95 5.67
C SER A 29 11.45 10.38 5.65
N ASN A 30 12.03 10.77 6.79
CA ASN A 30 13.47 10.98 6.92
C ASN A 30 14.11 9.81 7.65
N ARG A 31 14.92 9.05 6.94
CA ARG A 31 15.90 8.11 7.47
C ARG A 31 17.14 8.84 7.95
N PRO A 32 17.68 8.52 9.14
CA PRO A 32 19.10 8.71 9.40
C PRO A 32 19.92 7.63 8.68
N PRO A 33 21.15 7.92 8.23
CA PRO A 33 22.02 6.94 7.61
C PRO A 33 22.54 5.96 8.65
N SER A 34 21.94 4.79 8.78
CA SER A 34 22.54 3.70 9.55
C SER A 34 23.25 2.75 8.59
N LYS A 35 24.52 2.50 8.88
CA LYS A 35 25.36 1.50 8.21
C LYS A 35 24.96 0.08 8.65
N GLN A 36 23.72 -0.29 8.62
CA GLN A 36 23.35 -1.66 8.85
C GLN A 36 22.10 -2.02 8.08
N ARG A 37 22.28 -3.03 7.25
CA ARG A 37 21.28 -3.79 6.54
C ARG A 37 20.21 -2.98 5.84
N ARG A 38 20.33 -2.93 4.57
CA ARG A 38 19.25 -2.72 3.63
C ARG A 38 18.15 -3.76 3.88
N SER A 39 17.34 -3.56 4.91
CA SER A 39 15.96 -4.00 4.75
C SER A 39 15.49 -3.37 3.46
N PRO A 40 14.71 -4.06 2.64
CA PRO A 40 14.06 -3.47 1.50
C PRO A 40 13.00 -2.50 2.02
N THR A 41 13.45 -1.38 2.52
CA THR A 41 12.60 -0.23 2.78
C THR A 41 12.56 0.55 1.49
N THR A 42 12.05 -0.09 0.56
CA THR A 42 11.50 0.55 -0.60
C THR A 42 10.45 1.51 -0.12
N GLN A 43 10.52 2.67 -0.61
CA GLN A 43 9.37 3.53 -0.76
C GLN A 43 8.15 2.66 -1.06
N CYS A 44 7.45 2.23 0.01
CA CYS A 44 6.18 1.54 -0.09
C CYS A 44 5.14 2.52 -0.58
N ARG A 45 5.20 2.76 -1.86
CA ARG A 45 4.04 3.17 -2.60
C ARG A 45 3.74 2.03 -3.54
N GLN A 46 2.59 1.43 -3.36
CA GLN A 46 1.98 0.50 -4.30
C GLN A 46 2.66 -0.86 -4.38
N GLU A 47 2.59 -1.55 -3.30
CA GLU A 47 3.03 -2.91 -3.27
C GLU A 47 1.86 -3.86 -3.29
N ASP A 48 2.07 -4.81 -4.15
CA ASP A 48 1.39 -6.09 -4.19
C ASP A 48 -0.10 -6.05 -3.91
N LEU A 49 -0.84 -5.81 -4.96
CA LEU A 49 -2.16 -6.42 -5.02
C LEU A 49 -1.96 -7.87 -4.61
N PRO A 50 -2.65 -8.27 -3.58
CA PRO A 50 -2.70 -9.67 -3.29
C PRO A 50 -3.15 -10.37 -4.57
N SER A 51 -2.51 -11.47 -4.90
CA SER A 51 -2.85 -12.30 -6.05
C SER A 51 -4.24 -12.90 -5.86
N ALA A 52 -5.26 -12.16 -6.23
CA ALA A 52 -6.59 -12.71 -6.32
C ALA A 52 -6.94 -12.98 -7.75
N SER A 53 -7.14 -14.16 -8.03
CA SER A 53 -7.62 -14.62 -9.30
C SER A 53 -8.74 -15.62 -9.06
N ALA A 54 -9.94 -15.14 -9.15
CA ALA A 54 -11.09 -16.00 -9.35
C ALA A 54 -11.53 -15.86 -10.79
N SER A 55 -11.55 -16.94 -11.52
CA SER A 55 -12.21 -16.95 -12.81
C SER A 55 -13.70 -16.82 -12.61
N ILE A 56 -14.26 -15.77 -13.16
CA ILE A 56 -15.72 -15.62 -13.24
C ILE A 56 -16.15 -16.36 -14.52
N ASP A 57 -16.87 -17.42 -14.35
CA ASP A 57 -17.58 -18.07 -15.44
C ASP A 57 -18.83 -17.21 -15.75
N CYS A 58 -18.65 -16.21 -16.62
CA CYS A 58 -19.69 -15.24 -16.99
C CYS A 58 -20.75 -15.81 -17.93
N ASN A 59 -20.68 -17.09 -18.28
CA ASN A 59 -21.69 -17.70 -19.17
C ASN A 59 -23.06 -17.92 -18.50
N THR A 60 -23.16 -17.72 -17.18
CA THR A 60 -24.41 -17.92 -16.44
C THR A 60 -25.27 -16.65 -16.27
N VAL A 61 -24.83 -15.49 -16.76
CA VAL A 61 -25.58 -14.22 -16.66
C VAL A 61 -26.24 -13.82 -17.98
N ARG A 62 -26.66 -14.78 -18.79
CA ARG A 62 -27.61 -14.52 -19.88
C ARG A 62 -29.03 -14.82 -19.39
N SER A 63 -29.63 -13.92 -18.67
CA SER A 63 -31.10 -13.92 -18.49
C SER A 63 -31.57 -12.55 -18.01
N SER A 64 -32.33 -11.91 -18.88
CA SER A 64 -33.38 -10.92 -18.64
C SER A 64 -32.99 -9.54 -18.11
N TYR A 65 -32.74 -8.64 -19.05
CA TYR A 65 -33.16 -7.24 -18.90
C TYR A 65 -34.21 -6.93 -20.00
N PRO A 66 -35.37 -6.36 -19.66
CA PRO A 66 -36.30 -5.82 -20.63
C PRO A 66 -35.83 -4.44 -21.10
N ASP A 67 -36.01 -4.18 -22.42
CA ASP A 67 -35.82 -2.89 -23.07
C ASP A 67 -36.68 -1.78 -22.41
N PRO A 68 -36.16 -0.56 -22.29
CA PRO A 68 -36.97 0.57 -21.84
C PRO A 68 -37.64 1.26 -23.04
N GLU A 69 -38.93 1.02 -23.22
CA GLU A 69 -39.78 1.92 -24.01
C GLU A 69 -40.16 3.17 -23.22
N HIS A 70 -40.13 4.29 -23.93
CA HIS A 70 -40.57 5.63 -23.61
C HIS A 70 -41.72 5.77 -22.60
N ARG A 71 -41.53 6.67 -21.62
CA ARG A 71 -42.64 7.50 -21.11
C ARG A 71 -42.21 8.84 -20.52
N ASP A 72 -43.05 9.79 -20.83
CA ASP A 72 -43.01 11.24 -20.62
C ASP A 72 -42.94 11.76 -19.19
N GLN A 73 -42.55 13.00 -19.13
CA GLN A 73 -42.38 13.88 -17.96
C GLN A 73 -43.71 14.18 -17.27
N THR A 74 -43.74 14.11 -15.92
CA THR A 74 -44.40 15.12 -15.06
C THR A 74 -43.76 15.13 -13.70
N ARG A 75 -43.31 16.33 -13.27
CA ARG A 75 -42.79 16.67 -11.93
C ARG A 75 -43.91 16.62 -10.90
N SER A 76 -43.66 15.97 -9.77
CA SER A 76 -44.26 16.33 -8.47
C SER A 76 -43.31 15.95 -7.35
N ASP A 77 -42.90 16.96 -6.57
CA ASP A 77 -42.08 16.84 -5.36
C ASP A 77 -42.89 16.16 -4.25
N VAL A 78 -42.52 14.92 -3.93
CA VAL A 78 -42.97 14.22 -2.72
C VAL A 78 -41.70 13.67 -2.04
N PRO A 79 -41.48 13.85 -0.73
CA PRO A 79 -40.34 13.30 -0.04
C PRO A 79 -40.45 11.78 0.01
N VAL A 80 -39.62 11.10 -0.78
CA VAL A 80 -39.52 9.64 -0.81
C VAL A 80 -38.74 9.19 0.42
N SER A 81 -39.47 8.69 1.42
CA SER A 81 -38.92 7.81 2.46
C SER A 81 -38.36 6.56 1.77
N ARG A 82 -37.01 6.44 1.76
CA ARG A 82 -36.32 5.26 1.23
C ARG A 82 -36.66 4.04 2.10
N PRO A 83 -37.12 2.93 1.52
CA PRO A 83 -37.22 1.68 2.25
C PRO A 83 -35.81 1.25 2.65
N SER A 84 -35.61 0.90 3.92
CA SER A 84 -34.42 0.22 4.42
C SER A 84 -34.34 -1.12 3.69
N MET A 85 -33.46 -1.23 2.69
CA MET A 85 -33.09 -2.52 2.13
C MET A 85 -32.37 -3.32 3.21
N GLN A 86 -33.10 -4.18 3.90
CA GLN A 86 -32.51 -5.29 4.61
C GLN A 86 -31.83 -6.17 3.56
N TYR A 87 -30.50 -6.10 3.50
CA TYR A 87 -29.69 -6.98 2.66
C TYR A 87 -29.80 -8.40 3.23
N ASN A 88 -30.70 -9.18 2.67
CA ASN A 88 -30.71 -10.62 2.87
C ASN A 88 -29.71 -11.21 1.87
N PRO A 89 -28.54 -11.70 2.31
CA PRO A 89 -27.61 -12.36 1.41
C PRO A 89 -28.30 -13.56 0.75
N PRO A 90 -28.09 -13.78 -0.56
CA PRO A 90 -28.71 -14.89 -1.26
C PRO A 90 -28.35 -16.21 -0.57
N ALA A 91 -29.32 -17.11 -0.44
CA ALA A 91 -29.21 -18.35 0.31
C ALA A 91 -28.10 -19.34 -0.13
N LYS A 92 -27.38 -19.03 -1.22
CA LYS A 92 -26.25 -19.80 -1.78
C LYS A 92 -25.08 -18.88 -2.12
N PHE A 93 -24.51 -18.19 -1.12
CA PHE A 93 -23.29 -17.42 -1.30
C PHE A 93 -22.08 -18.33 -1.02
N THR A 94 -21.52 -18.94 -2.05
CA THR A 94 -20.28 -19.72 -1.94
C THR A 94 -19.16 -18.96 -2.63
N LEU A 95 -18.12 -18.61 -1.89
CA LEU A 95 -16.94 -17.98 -2.46
C LEU A 95 -16.26 -18.93 -3.46
N LYS A 96 -15.82 -18.42 -4.60
CA LYS A 96 -15.09 -19.23 -5.58
C LYS A 96 -13.64 -19.50 -5.18
N LYS A 97 -13.08 -18.68 -4.29
CA LYS A 97 -11.72 -18.78 -3.79
C LYS A 97 -11.66 -18.44 -2.31
N CYS A 98 -10.67 -18.98 -1.62
CA CYS A 98 -10.40 -18.60 -0.24
C CYS A 98 -9.84 -17.16 -0.17
N PRO A 99 -10.48 -16.26 0.60
CA PRO A 99 -9.95 -14.91 0.81
C PRO A 99 -8.79 -14.88 1.80
N SER A 100 -8.05 -15.89 2.01
CA SER A 100 -6.87 -16.01 2.89
C SER A 100 -6.51 -14.74 3.72
N THR A 101 -5.39 -14.67 4.38
CA THR A 101 -4.96 -13.49 5.16
C THR A 101 -4.62 -12.26 4.30
N ASN A 102 -4.58 -12.41 2.98
CA ASN A 102 -4.24 -11.31 2.06
C ASN A 102 -5.44 -10.46 1.67
N TYR A 103 -6.67 -10.93 1.96
CA TYR A 103 -7.91 -10.27 1.55
C TYR A 103 -8.85 -10.09 2.72
N ASN A 104 -9.27 -8.85 2.93
CA ASN A 104 -10.32 -8.53 3.89
C ASN A 104 -11.62 -8.29 3.13
N LEU A 105 -12.57 -9.23 3.22
CA LEU A 105 -13.90 -9.03 2.64
C LEU A 105 -14.69 -8.05 3.50
N MET A 106 -15.13 -6.97 2.87
CA MET A 106 -15.89 -5.91 3.53
C MET A 106 -17.40 -6.15 3.47
N CYS A 107 -17.85 -6.99 2.53
CA CYS A 107 -19.28 -7.37 2.45
C CYS A 107 -19.69 -8.33 3.56
N SER A 108 -20.97 -8.27 3.94
CA SER A 108 -21.57 -9.30 4.79
C SER A 108 -21.63 -10.62 4.02
N GLY A 109 -21.34 -11.73 4.69
CA GLY A 109 -21.35 -13.05 4.06
C GLY A 109 -21.42 -14.19 5.06
N ARG A 110 -21.67 -15.40 4.53
CA ARG A 110 -21.69 -16.61 5.36
C ARG A 110 -20.28 -17.14 5.58
N TRP A 111 -19.96 -17.43 6.83
CA TRP A 111 -18.74 -18.04 7.32
C TRP A 111 -19.05 -19.22 8.21
N TYR A 112 -18.05 -19.93 8.65
CA TYR A 112 -18.17 -21.01 9.62
C TYR A 112 -17.19 -20.79 10.77
N ILE A 113 -17.59 -21.21 11.96
CA ILE A 113 -16.81 -21.09 13.20
C ILE A 113 -16.91 -22.37 14.02
N LEU A 114 -15.92 -22.63 14.87
CA LEU A 114 -16.12 -23.47 16.05
C LEU A 114 -16.72 -22.58 17.15
N PRO A 115 -17.83 -22.95 17.80
CA PRO A 115 -18.49 -22.10 18.80
C PRO A 115 -17.56 -21.66 19.93
N GLU A 116 -16.61 -22.52 20.30
CA GLU A 116 -15.66 -22.24 21.37
C GLU A 116 -14.45 -21.37 20.92
N ALA A 117 -14.34 -21.04 19.63
CA ALA A 117 -13.34 -20.13 19.06
C ALA A 117 -13.98 -19.26 17.97
N PRO A 118 -14.94 -18.40 18.32
CA PRO A 118 -15.73 -17.64 17.35
C PRO A 118 -14.92 -16.58 16.59
N GLU A 119 -13.74 -16.20 17.06
CA GLU A 119 -12.84 -15.25 16.38
C GLU A 119 -12.11 -15.88 15.20
N PHE A 120 -12.02 -17.21 15.13
CA PHE A 120 -11.39 -17.92 14.03
C PHE A 120 -12.42 -18.21 12.92
N ARG A 121 -12.34 -17.44 11.84
CA ARG A 121 -13.32 -17.46 10.75
C ARG A 121 -12.87 -18.38 9.61
N ILE A 122 -13.79 -19.22 9.12
CA ILE A 122 -13.58 -20.17 8.01
C ILE A 122 -14.53 -19.77 6.89
N CYS A 123 -13.99 -19.49 5.72
CA CYS A 123 -14.79 -19.11 4.56
C CYS A 123 -15.59 -20.29 3.99
N THR A 124 -16.65 -19.99 3.24
CA THR A 124 -17.49 -21.00 2.56
C THR A 124 -16.68 -21.88 1.63
N TYR A 125 -15.67 -21.33 0.91
CA TYR A 125 -14.80 -22.12 0.05
C TYR A 125 -14.03 -23.19 0.81
N CYS A 126 -13.35 -22.84 1.90
CA CYS A 126 -12.60 -23.80 2.71
C CYS A 126 -13.51 -24.82 3.41
N TYR A 127 -14.69 -24.39 3.85
CA TYR A 127 -15.67 -25.29 4.42
C TYR A 127 -16.15 -26.33 3.39
N GLU A 128 -16.56 -25.91 2.19
CA GLU A 128 -17.01 -26.80 1.14
C GLU A 128 -15.92 -27.78 0.68
N LYS A 129 -14.68 -27.29 0.54
CA LYS A 129 -13.55 -28.08 0.07
C LYS A 129 -13.06 -29.11 1.07
N ASN A 130 -13.03 -28.78 2.37
CA ASN A 130 -12.33 -29.58 3.36
C ASN A 130 -13.26 -30.17 4.43
N ILE A 131 -14.30 -29.43 4.86
CA ILE A 131 -15.07 -29.75 6.08
C ILE A 131 -16.39 -30.45 5.74
N ARG A 132 -17.10 -29.99 4.69
CA ARG A 132 -18.35 -30.61 4.25
C ARG A 132 -18.12 -32.08 3.91
N GLY A 133 -18.99 -32.94 4.45
CA GLY A 133 -18.91 -34.40 4.28
C GLY A 133 -17.84 -35.10 5.14
N SER A 134 -17.07 -34.37 5.95
CA SER A 134 -16.15 -34.96 6.91
C SER A 134 -16.88 -35.41 8.19
N SER A 135 -16.25 -36.31 8.94
CA SER A 135 -16.74 -36.76 10.25
C SER A 135 -16.84 -35.65 11.30
N LEU A 136 -16.16 -34.53 11.08
CA LEU A 136 -16.12 -33.37 11.99
C LEU A 136 -17.07 -32.24 11.57
N GLN A 137 -17.83 -32.41 10.48
CA GLN A 137 -18.70 -31.36 9.94
C GLN A 137 -19.64 -30.77 10.99
N ALA A 138 -20.22 -31.59 11.86
CA ALA A 138 -21.20 -31.18 12.89
C ALA A 138 -20.62 -30.20 13.94
N SER A 139 -19.29 -30.13 14.08
CA SER A 139 -18.62 -29.22 15.02
C SER A 139 -18.56 -27.78 14.51
N PHE A 140 -18.78 -27.54 13.22
CA PHE A 140 -18.65 -26.23 12.60
C PHE A 140 -20.03 -25.61 12.35
N HIS A 141 -20.25 -24.44 12.92
CA HIS A 141 -21.52 -23.74 12.87
C HIS A 141 -21.48 -22.55 11.90
N PRO A 142 -22.56 -22.30 11.15
CA PRO A 142 -22.63 -21.13 10.28
C PRO A 142 -22.66 -19.84 11.11
N TRP A 143 -21.99 -18.82 10.61
CA TRP A 143 -21.96 -17.48 11.18
C TRP A 143 -22.02 -16.45 10.04
N VAL A 144 -22.67 -15.31 10.26
CA VAL A 144 -22.80 -14.24 9.28
C VAL A 144 -21.91 -13.07 9.70
N SER A 145 -20.99 -12.66 8.80
CA SER A 145 -20.12 -11.54 9.06
C SER A 145 -20.86 -10.21 8.99
N PRO A 146 -20.58 -9.27 9.91
CA PRO A 146 -21.05 -7.90 9.75
C PRO A 146 -20.37 -7.23 8.54
N ALA A 147 -21.12 -6.38 7.84
CA ALA A 147 -20.54 -5.56 6.77
C ALA A 147 -19.59 -4.51 7.37
N GLY A 148 -18.46 -4.28 6.68
CA GLY A 148 -17.41 -3.36 7.14
C GLY A 148 -16.37 -3.97 8.09
N ALA A 149 -16.54 -5.22 8.53
CA ALA A 149 -15.65 -5.87 9.51
C ALA A 149 -14.29 -6.30 8.93
N GLY A 150 -14.16 -6.39 7.60
CA GLY A 150 -12.90 -6.79 6.98
C GLY A 150 -12.48 -8.22 7.33
N ILE A 151 -13.33 -9.20 7.12
CA ILE A 151 -13.11 -10.60 7.51
C ILE A 151 -12.26 -11.34 6.47
N HIS A 152 -11.34 -12.17 6.93
CA HIS A 152 -10.52 -13.06 6.13
C HIS A 152 -10.52 -14.49 6.68
N CYS A 153 -10.08 -15.45 5.88
CA CYS A 153 -10.04 -16.86 6.27
C CYS A 153 -8.65 -17.25 6.79
N LEU A 154 -8.63 -17.84 7.97
CA LEU A 154 -7.39 -18.37 8.58
C LEU A 154 -7.20 -19.88 8.35
N PHE A 155 -8.20 -20.59 7.80
CA PHE A 155 -8.16 -22.04 7.66
C PHE A 155 -7.16 -22.55 6.61
N SER A 156 -6.86 -21.76 5.58
CA SER A 156 -5.92 -22.13 4.51
C SER A 156 -4.45 -21.89 4.88
N SER A 157 -4.06 -22.12 6.13
CA SER A 157 -2.65 -22.07 6.53
C SER A 157 -1.97 -23.44 6.34
N PRO A 158 -0.67 -23.48 5.96
CA PRO A 158 0.08 -24.73 5.80
C PRO A 158 0.02 -25.63 7.03
N ARG A 159 0.04 -25.06 8.25
CA ARG A 159 -0.07 -25.83 9.49
C ARG A 159 -1.39 -26.54 9.61
N ILE A 160 -2.50 -25.90 9.24
CA ILE A 160 -3.82 -26.57 9.26
C ILE A 160 -3.88 -27.62 8.17
N GLU A 161 -3.57 -27.26 6.92
CA GLU A 161 -3.75 -28.14 5.78
C GLU A 161 -2.86 -29.40 5.87
N ASN A 162 -1.60 -29.24 6.30
CA ASN A 162 -0.63 -30.33 6.28
C ASN A 162 -0.52 -31.10 7.60
N HIS A 163 -0.97 -30.52 8.73
CA HIS A 163 -0.74 -31.13 10.04
C HIS A 163 -2.01 -31.26 10.88
N LEU A 164 -2.68 -30.15 11.20
CA LEU A 164 -3.78 -30.15 12.18
C LEU A 164 -5.05 -30.78 11.64
N TRP A 165 -5.45 -30.46 10.41
CA TRP A 165 -6.66 -31.00 9.81
C TRP A 165 -6.57 -32.51 9.56
N PRO A 166 -5.49 -33.06 8.97
CA PRO A 166 -5.34 -34.51 8.85
C PRO A 166 -5.39 -35.25 10.18
N ARG A 167 -4.74 -34.71 11.24
CA ARG A 167 -4.79 -35.32 12.58
C ARG A 167 -6.17 -35.27 13.19
N ALA A 168 -6.88 -34.16 13.01
CA ALA A 168 -8.24 -34.03 13.50
C ALA A 168 -9.18 -35.06 12.85
N LEU A 169 -9.06 -35.26 11.54
CA LEU A 169 -9.82 -36.30 10.83
C LEU A 169 -9.47 -37.70 11.33
N GLN A 170 -8.20 -37.98 11.54
CA GLN A 170 -7.72 -39.30 12.00
C GLN A 170 -8.19 -39.59 13.45
N SER A 171 -8.15 -38.59 14.33
CA SER A 171 -8.56 -38.73 15.75
C SER A 171 -10.05 -38.60 15.96
N GLY A 172 -10.82 -38.10 14.99
CA GLY A 172 -12.24 -37.75 15.14
C GLY A 172 -12.48 -36.61 16.14
N SER A 173 -11.47 -35.75 16.41
CA SER A 173 -11.52 -34.73 17.46
C SER A 173 -11.01 -33.37 16.98
N VAL A 174 -11.78 -32.31 17.30
CA VAL A 174 -11.40 -30.91 17.03
C VAL A 174 -10.55 -30.27 18.13
N LYS A 175 -10.16 -30.99 19.18
CA LYS A 175 -9.49 -30.41 20.37
C LYS A 175 -8.19 -29.68 20.04
N GLU A 176 -7.33 -30.28 19.21
CA GLU A 176 -6.04 -29.68 18.80
C GLU A 176 -6.27 -28.45 17.89
N LEU A 177 -7.24 -28.55 16.97
CA LEU A 177 -7.69 -27.41 16.15
C LEU A 177 -8.24 -26.27 16.99
N LEU A 178 -9.07 -26.56 17.96
CA LEU A 178 -9.67 -25.56 18.85
C LEU A 178 -8.61 -24.80 19.64
N TRP A 179 -7.63 -25.53 20.19
CA TRP A 179 -6.51 -24.91 20.88
C TRP A 179 -5.76 -23.94 19.94
N PHE A 180 -5.42 -24.41 18.72
CA PHE A 180 -4.76 -23.59 17.73
C PHE A 180 -5.60 -22.39 17.30
N PHE A 181 -6.90 -22.57 17.08
CA PHE A 181 -7.78 -21.48 16.66
C PHE A 181 -7.83 -20.36 17.69
N ARG A 182 -7.97 -20.69 18.98
CA ARG A 182 -7.94 -19.71 20.07
C ARG A 182 -6.60 -18.97 20.12
N HIS A 183 -5.53 -19.72 20.05
CA HIS A 183 -4.18 -19.13 20.09
C HIS A 183 -3.94 -18.24 18.87
N ARG A 184 -4.20 -18.73 17.66
CA ARG A 184 -3.94 -18.01 16.41
C ARG A 184 -4.82 -16.76 16.22
N ALA A 185 -6.07 -16.79 16.68
CA ALA A 185 -6.97 -15.65 16.61
C ALA A 185 -6.50 -14.45 17.46
N ALA A 186 -5.74 -14.72 18.53
CA ALA A 186 -5.14 -13.67 19.37
C ALA A 186 -3.87 -13.05 18.75
N ILE A 187 -3.30 -13.68 17.71
CA ILE A 187 -2.08 -13.21 17.05
C ILE A 187 -2.46 -12.31 15.87
N ARG A 188 -1.85 -11.12 15.82
CA ARG A 188 -1.99 -10.21 14.69
C ARG A 188 -1.51 -10.87 13.39
N ASN A 189 -2.24 -10.66 12.30
CA ASN A 189 -1.85 -11.17 10.98
C ASN A 189 -0.58 -10.49 10.46
N CYS A 190 0.12 -11.20 9.56
CA CYS A 190 1.31 -10.70 8.89
C CYS A 190 0.98 -9.56 7.92
N ASP A 191 1.69 -8.44 8.02
CA ASP A 191 1.58 -7.32 7.07
C ASP A 191 2.45 -7.51 5.81
N GLY A 192 2.92 -8.72 5.58
CA GLY A 192 3.73 -9.04 4.41
C GLY A 192 5.09 -8.34 4.43
N THR A 193 5.53 -7.96 3.23
CA THR A 193 6.80 -7.23 3.03
C THR A 193 6.71 -5.75 3.38
N LYS A 194 5.51 -5.21 3.65
CA LYS A 194 5.33 -3.83 4.13
C LYS A 194 5.97 -3.62 5.49
N GLY A 195 5.93 -4.67 6.32
CA GLY A 195 6.47 -4.63 7.66
C GLY A 195 5.65 -3.78 8.62
N VAL A 196 6.10 -3.78 9.87
CA VAL A 196 5.43 -3.09 10.98
C VAL A 196 6.44 -2.36 11.86
N GLY A 197 6.00 -1.28 12.49
CA GLY A 197 6.76 -0.56 13.50
C GLY A 197 6.63 -1.21 14.88
N ARG A 198 7.48 -0.78 15.81
CA ARG A 198 7.49 -1.25 17.20
C ARG A 198 6.14 -1.08 17.92
N SER A 199 5.39 -0.03 17.60
CA SER A 199 4.08 0.27 18.21
C SER A 199 3.04 -0.83 18.03
N GLU A 200 3.23 -1.72 17.05
CA GLU A 200 2.33 -2.84 16.77
C GLU A 200 2.60 -4.08 17.65
N ASN A 201 3.64 -4.05 18.46
CA ASN A 201 4.00 -5.08 19.46
C ASN A 201 4.01 -6.51 18.93
N VAL A 202 4.55 -6.72 17.74
CA VAL A 202 4.67 -8.05 17.11
C VAL A 202 5.83 -8.82 17.73
N LYS A 203 5.61 -10.08 18.08
CA LYS A 203 6.71 -10.99 18.44
C LYS A 203 7.39 -11.51 17.18
N TRP A 204 8.70 -11.53 17.21
CA TRP A 204 9.52 -11.96 16.09
C TRP A 204 10.29 -13.23 16.43
N TYR A 205 10.58 -14.01 15.42
CA TYR A 205 11.35 -15.26 15.50
C TYR A 205 12.51 -15.18 14.52
N SER A 206 13.64 -15.77 14.90
CA SER A 206 14.85 -15.84 14.07
C SER A 206 15.48 -17.23 14.13
N PRO A 207 16.32 -17.60 13.15
CA PRO A 207 17.09 -18.83 13.23
C PRO A 207 18.03 -18.86 14.44
N LYS A 208 18.17 -20.02 15.08
CA LYS A 208 19.08 -20.24 16.21
C LYS A 208 20.54 -20.10 15.81
N GLY A 209 21.34 -19.51 16.71
CA GLY A 209 22.80 -19.46 16.61
C GLY A 209 23.34 -18.64 15.44
N ASN A 210 24.64 -18.85 15.11
CA ASN A 210 25.30 -18.23 13.96
C ASN A 210 24.88 -18.91 12.65
N SER A 211 23.63 -18.72 12.27
CA SER A 211 23.09 -19.30 11.03
C SER A 211 23.59 -18.49 9.81
N ARG A 212 23.55 -19.13 8.63
CA ARG A 212 23.78 -18.46 7.34
C ARG A 212 22.75 -17.37 7.03
N LEU A 213 21.76 -17.17 7.94
CA LEU A 213 20.65 -16.21 7.83
C LEU A 213 20.66 -15.27 9.04
N PRO A 214 21.73 -14.48 9.30
CA PRO A 214 21.87 -13.69 10.53
C PRO A 214 20.82 -12.61 10.69
N SER A 215 20.13 -12.30 9.64
CA SER A 215 19.17 -11.19 9.61
C SER A 215 17.78 -11.61 9.16
N PHE A 216 17.52 -12.91 9.11
CA PHE A 216 16.20 -13.46 8.81
C PHE A 216 15.29 -13.30 10.03
N ILE A 217 14.12 -12.72 9.81
CA ILE A 217 13.10 -12.59 10.83
C ILE A 217 11.73 -13.03 10.31
N ALA A 218 10.96 -13.68 11.18
CA ALA A 218 9.60 -14.11 10.92
C ALA A 218 8.67 -13.52 11.99
N CYS A 219 7.52 -12.97 11.60
CA CYS A 219 6.51 -12.57 12.56
C CYS A 219 5.84 -13.79 13.21
N GLU A 220 5.26 -13.61 14.41
CA GLU A 220 4.58 -14.66 15.17
C GLU A 220 3.51 -15.39 14.34
N ALA A 221 2.71 -14.66 13.54
CA ALA A 221 1.71 -15.26 12.69
C ALA A 221 2.30 -16.25 11.68
N CYS A 222 3.34 -15.83 10.94
CA CYS A 222 3.98 -16.72 9.96
C CYS A 222 4.75 -17.87 10.63
N TYR A 223 5.33 -17.65 11.81
CA TYR A 223 5.93 -18.73 12.58
C TYR A 223 4.89 -19.79 12.94
N GLU A 224 3.73 -19.39 13.46
CA GLU A 224 2.65 -20.30 13.82
C GLU A 224 1.98 -20.97 12.60
N ASP A 225 1.77 -20.23 11.53
CA ASP A 225 1.04 -20.73 10.35
C ASP A 225 1.89 -21.62 9.42
N VAL A 226 3.24 -21.43 9.42
CA VAL A 226 4.12 -21.99 8.39
C VAL A 226 5.27 -22.83 8.99
N VAL A 227 5.88 -22.37 10.11
CA VAL A 227 7.06 -23.03 10.69
C VAL A 227 6.66 -24.13 11.68
N THR A 228 5.70 -23.80 12.56
CA THR A 228 5.26 -24.72 13.61
C THR A 228 4.65 -26.01 13.02
N GLY A 229 5.12 -27.15 13.48
CA GLY A 229 4.74 -28.48 12.97
C GLY A 229 5.63 -29.00 11.85
N THR A 230 6.52 -28.19 11.28
CA THR A 230 7.52 -28.66 10.30
C THR A 230 8.77 -29.21 10.97
N ALA A 231 9.58 -29.98 10.22
CA ALA A 231 10.88 -30.46 10.68
C ALA A 231 11.88 -29.31 11.00
N LEU A 232 11.62 -28.11 10.48
CA LEU A 232 12.47 -26.94 10.71
C LEU A 232 12.10 -26.13 11.94
N GLN A 233 11.00 -26.44 12.62
CA GLN A 233 10.55 -25.69 13.82
C GLN A 233 11.66 -25.53 14.87
N GLY A 234 12.40 -26.61 15.15
CA GLY A 234 13.47 -26.61 16.13
C GLY A 234 14.67 -25.72 15.79
N GLN A 235 14.76 -25.21 14.57
CA GLN A 235 15.82 -24.31 14.10
C GLN A 235 15.54 -22.83 14.36
N PHE A 236 14.36 -22.49 14.88
CA PHE A 236 13.95 -21.12 15.18
C PHE A 236 13.81 -20.90 16.68
N GLU A 237 14.08 -19.67 17.11
CA GLU A 237 13.84 -19.18 18.47
C GLU A 237 13.21 -17.79 18.43
N GLN A 238 12.61 -17.38 19.53
CA GLN A 238 12.11 -16.01 19.63
C GLN A 238 13.28 -15.04 19.51
N HIS A 239 13.11 -14.02 18.65
CA HIS A 239 14.14 -13.03 18.40
C HIS A 239 14.39 -12.20 19.67
N ARG A 240 15.66 -12.07 20.05
CA ARG A 240 16.05 -11.49 21.35
C ARG A 240 16.13 -9.96 21.31
N GLU A 241 16.42 -9.41 20.14
CA GLU A 241 16.56 -7.96 20.02
C GLU A 241 15.19 -7.29 19.99
N THR A 242 15.07 -6.21 20.73
CA THR A 242 13.88 -5.37 20.70
C THR A 242 13.92 -4.48 19.45
N GLN A 243 12.84 -4.43 18.71
CA GLN A 243 12.72 -3.55 17.55
C GLN A 243 12.97 -2.09 17.95
N PRO A 244 13.98 -1.40 17.35
CA PRO A 244 14.26 -0.01 17.64
C PRO A 244 13.07 0.89 17.23
N GLN A 245 12.91 1.99 17.95
CA GLN A 245 11.90 2.97 17.63
C GLN A 245 12.15 3.60 16.25
N GLY A 246 11.11 3.75 15.44
CA GLY A 246 11.20 4.29 14.09
C GLY A 246 11.71 3.30 13.03
N GLN A 247 12.10 2.08 13.41
CA GLN A 247 12.42 1.03 12.44
C GLN A 247 11.17 0.23 12.06
N ILE A 248 11.12 -0.17 10.79
CA ILE A 248 10.10 -1.07 10.26
C ILE A 248 10.74 -2.43 10.00
N TRP A 249 10.19 -3.48 10.58
CA TRP A 249 10.60 -4.85 10.35
C TRP A 249 9.59 -5.58 9.48
N ALA A 250 10.07 -6.24 8.43
CA ALA A 250 9.28 -7.03 7.49
C ALA A 250 9.51 -8.52 7.72
N CYS A 251 8.47 -9.32 7.48
CA CYS A 251 8.53 -10.77 7.66
C CYS A 251 9.12 -11.46 6.43
N ASP A 252 10.25 -12.14 6.55
CA ASP A 252 10.89 -12.84 5.43
C ASP A 252 10.08 -14.07 4.95
N ILE A 253 9.26 -14.69 5.82
CA ILE A 253 8.35 -15.78 5.42
C ILE A 253 7.17 -15.27 4.57
N ALA A 254 6.90 -13.98 4.56
CA ALA A 254 5.91 -13.39 3.65
C ALA A 254 6.34 -13.43 2.17
N ILE A 255 7.62 -13.67 1.90
CA ILE A 255 8.14 -13.85 0.55
C ILE A 255 7.71 -15.24 0.03
N ASP A 256 6.99 -15.29 -1.07
CA ASP A 256 6.38 -16.52 -1.58
C ASP A 256 7.39 -17.64 -1.84
N PHE A 257 8.57 -17.33 -2.37
CA PHE A 257 9.65 -18.32 -2.53
C PHE A 257 10.06 -18.91 -1.17
N ILE A 258 10.31 -18.05 -0.17
CA ILE A 258 10.74 -18.49 1.16
C ILE A 258 9.68 -19.38 1.81
N ARG A 259 8.41 -18.96 1.74
CA ARG A 259 7.27 -19.72 2.29
C ARG A 259 7.16 -21.10 1.64
N ARG A 260 7.12 -21.17 0.30
CA ARG A 260 7.02 -22.44 -0.43
C ARG A 260 8.22 -23.35 -0.17
N PHE A 261 9.42 -22.74 -0.11
CA PHE A 261 10.63 -23.53 0.10
C PHE A 261 10.70 -24.08 1.52
N LEU A 262 10.27 -23.33 2.53
CA LEU A 262 10.22 -23.76 3.92
C LEU A 262 9.27 -24.94 4.13
N THR A 263 8.08 -24.89 3.52
CA THR A 263 7.06 -25.95 3.66
C THR A 263 7.46 -27.25 2.97
N ASN A 264 8.30 -27.19 1.93
CA ASN A 264 8.64 -28.35 1.09
C ASN A 264 10.07 -28.90 1.33
N THR A 265 10.85 -28.29 2.25
CA THR A 265 12.25 -28.69 2.47
C THR A 265 12.45 -29.14 3.92
N PRO A 266 12.74 -30.43 4.16
CA PRO A 266 12.91 -30.94 5.53
C PRO A 266 14.28 -30.60 6.14
N ALA A 267 15.29 -30.26 5.31
CA ALA A 267 16.68 -30.09 5.73
C ALA A 267 17.06 -28.62 5.91
N TRP A 268 17.47 -28.23 7.12
CA TRP A 268 17.91 -26.87 7.46
C TRP A 268 19.04 -26.34 6.58
N PRO A 269 20.14 -27.10 6.32
CA PRO A 269 21.24 -26.59 5.48
C PRO A 269 20.80 -26.19 4.08
N GLN A 270 19.89 -26.96 3.48
CA GLN A 270 19.35 -26.66 2.17
C GLN A 270 18.45 -25.43 2.20
N PHE A 271 17.54 -25.34 3.19
CA PHE A 271 16.68 -24.18 3.35
C PHE A 271 17.50 -22.90 3.57
N SER A 272 18.45 -22.93 4.52
CA SER A 272 19.23 -21.74 4.87
C SER A 272 20.09 -21.23 3.71
N ALA A 273 20.68 -22.13 2.91
CA ALA A 273 21.47 -21.76 1.74
C ALA A 273 20.62 -21.08 0.64
N GLU A 274 19.45 -21.66 0.34
CA GLU A 274 18.58 -21.12 -0.71
C GLU A 274 17.87 -19.83 -0.27
N ALA A 275 17.47 -19.73 1.00
CA ALA A 275 16.90 -18.50 1.54
C ALA A 275 17.94 -17.36 1.55
N ALA A 276 19.19 -17.64 1.99
CA ALA A 276 20.27 -16.67 1.94
C ALA A 276 20.55 -16.17 0.51
N ARG A 277 20.63 -17.11 -0.44
CA ARG A 277 20.79 -16.78 -1.87
C ARG A 277 19.66 -15.90 -2.37
N HIS A 278 18.41 -16.26 -2.05
CA HIS A 278 17.24 -15.49 -2.48
C HIS A 278 17.21 -14.07 -1.89
N LEU A 279 17.48 -13.93 -0.59
CA LEU A 279 17.50 -12.64 0.10
C LEU A 279 18.65 -11.72 -0.37
N ALA A 280 19.74 -12.30 -0.89
CA ALA A 280 20.84 -11.54 -1.48
C ALA A 280 20.56 -11.04 -2.91
N LEU A 281 19.53 -11.55 -3.59
CA LEU A 281 19.19 -11.11 -4.95
C LEU A 281 18.72 -9.64 -4.95
N PRO A 282 19.14 -8.87 -5.96
CA PRO A 282 18.63 -7.52 -6.18
C PRO A 282 17.11 -7.55 -6.38
N GLU A 283 16.41 -6.59 -5.81
CA GLU A 283 14.96 -6.48 -5.99
C GLU A 283 14.58 -6.20 -7.45
N CYS A 284 13.37 -6.64 -7.79
CA CYS A 284 12.76 -6.32 -9.08
C CYS A 284 12.25 -4.88 -9.08
N GLU A 285 12.57 -4.13 -10.12
CA GLU A 285 11.92 -2.86 -10.40
C GLU A 285 10.50 -3.14 -10.89
N LYS A 286 9.53 -2.82 -10.05
CA LYS A 286 8.11 -3.07 -10.33
C LYS A 286 7.53 -2.03 -11.30
N ASN A 287 6.35 -2.33 -11.84
CA ASN A 287 5.53 -1.42 -12.65
C ASN A 287 6.25 -0.80 -13.87
N GLY A 288 7.08 -1.60 -14.53
CA GLY A 288 7.76 -1.18 -15.76
C GLY A 288 9.10 -0.49 -15.55
N GLY A 289 9.62 -0.51 -14.34
CA GLY A 289 10.99 -0.04 -14.08
C GLY A 289 12.00 -0.82 -14.91
N VAL A 290 13.00 -0.10 -15.44
CA VAL A 290 14.06 -0.63 -16.29
C VAL A 290 15.26 -0.98 -15.45
N MET A 291 15.80 -2.19 -15.64
CA MET A 291 16.93 -2.71 -14.89
C MET A 291 18.13 -2.95 -15.81
N SER A 292 19.34 -2.89 -15.25
CA SER A 292 20.54 -3.30 -15.99
C SER A 292 20.46 -4.80 -16.32
N GLY A 293 20.61 -5.14 -17.59
CA GLY A 293 20.62 -6.52 -18.06
C GLY A 293 21.84 -7.31 -17.61
N SER A 294 23.00 -6.62 -17.43
CA SER A 294 24.28 -7.26 -17.10
C SER A 294 24.49 -7.57 -15.62
N SER A 295 23.69 -6.98 -14.72
CA SER A 295 23.90 -7.08 -13.26
C SER A 295 23.23 -8.26 -12.60
N ARG A 296 22.46 -9.05 -13.34
CA ARG A 296 21.65 -10.16 -12.80
C ARG A 296 21.35 -11.22 -13.85
N GLN A 297 21.02 -12.46 -13.41
CA GLN A 297 20.53 -13.49 -14.30
C GLN A 297 19.10 -13.16 -14.75
N TRP A 298 18.81 -13.38 -16.02
CA TRP A 298 17.50 -13.25 -16.64
C TRP A 298 17.04 -14.58 -17.21
N TYR A 299 15.72 -14.74 -17.33
CA TYR A 299 15.07 -15.90 -17.91
C TYR A 299 14.12 -15.43 -19.01
N GLU A 300 14.08 -16.14 -20.12
CA GLU A 300 13.17 -15.92 -21.24
C GLU A 300 12.24 -17.11 -21.43
N LEU A 301 11.16 -16.93 -22.15
CA LEU A 301 10.34 -18.03 -22.62
C LEU A 301 11.13 -18.88 -23.61
N ARG A 302 11.00 -20.22 -23.57
CA ARG A 302 11.70 -21.13 -24.50
C ARG A 302 11.36 -20.87 -25.96
N ASP A 303 10.13 -20.44 -26.24
CA ASP A 303 9.67 -20.06 -27.58
C ASP A 303 10.07 -18.63 -27.98
N ARG A 304 10.78 -17.92 -27.12
CA ARG A 304 11.27 -16.54 -27.32
C ARG A 304 10.21 -15.55 -27.75
N ALA A 305 8.97 -15.75 -27.35
CA ALA A 305 7.86 -14.90 -27.71
C ALA A 305 8.12 -13.44 -27.33
N LEU A 306 8.16 -12.53 -28.29
CA LEU A 306 8.27 -11.06 -28.13
C LEU A 306 9.38 -10.56 -27.19
N GLY A 307 10.44 -11.35 -26.96
CA GLY A 307 11.51 -10.96 -26.02
C GLY A 307 11.05 -10.83 -24.55
N ILE A 308 9.98 -11.53 -24.18
CA ILE A 308 9.46 -11.54 -22.81
C ILE A 308 10.50 -12.13 -21.87
N ALA A 309 10.93 -11.33 -20.88
CA ALA A 309 11.94 -11.73 -19.93
C ALA A 309 11.50 -11.52 -18.48
N VAL A 310 12.07 -12.34 -17.59
CA VAL A 310 11.83 -12.35 -16.15
C VAL A 310 13.18 -12.28 -15.44
N CYS A 311 13.33 -11.37 -14.46
CA CYS A 311 14.54 -11.29 -13.64
C CYS A 311 14.66 -12.49 -12.69
N GLU A 312 15.86 -12.83 -12.22
CA GLU A 312 16.11 -13.97 -11.34
C GLU A 312 15.23 -13.94 -10.09
N ARG A 313 15.04 -12.78 -9.48
CA ARG A 313 14.18 -12.62 -8.30
C ARG A 313 12.75 -13.09 -8.58
N CYS A 314 12.12 -12.54 -9.62
CA CYS A 314 10.76 -12.92 -10.00
C CYS A 314 10.66 -14.36 -10.53
N TYR A 315 11.68 -14.85 -11.27
CA TYR A 315 11.70 -16.25 -11.68
C TYR A 315 11.66 -17.19 -10.47
N ARG A 316 12.43 -16.91 -9.42
CA ARG A 316 12.42 -17.71 -8.18
C ARG A 316 11.11 -17.55 -7.42
N ASP A 317 10.58 -16.31 -7.30
CA ASP A 317 9.35 -16.06 -6.58
C ASP A 317 8.13 -16.71 -7.24
N PHE A 318 8.07 -16.73 -8.56
CA PHE A 318 6.87 -17.14 -9.28
C PHE A 318 7.04 -18.48 -10.02
N ALA A 319 8.08 -18.66 -10.82
CA ALA A 319 8.21 -19.77 -11.76
C ALA A 319 8.95 -20.99 -11.20
N SER A 320 10.04 -20.78 -10.47
CA SER A 320 10.88 -21.89 -9.98
C SER A 320 10.10 -22.83 -9.07
N LYS A 321 10.26 -24.14 -9.28
CA LYS A 321 9.56 -25.21 -8.57
C LYS A 321 8.03 -25.15 -8.66
N THR A 322 7.53 -24.66 -9.79
CA THR A 322 6.13 -24.75 -10.18
C THR A 322 5.99 -25.60 -11.46
N ASP A 323 4.77 -25.99 -11.79
CA ASP A 323 4.46 -26.73 -13.03
C ASP A 323 4.89 -25.95 -14.30
N PHE A 324 5.13 -24.65 -14.17
CA PHE A 324 5.48 -23.76 -15.30
C PHE A 324 6.99 -23.50 -15.44
N GLU A 325 7.81 -24.02 -14.54
CA GLU A 325 9.28 -23.83 -14.59
C GLU A 325 9.88 -24.24 -15.92
N SER A 326 9.42 -25.35 -16.50
CA SER A 326 9.90 -25.91 -17.75
C SER A 326 9.71 -25.02 -18.97
N HIS A 327 8.82 -24.02 -18.91
CA HIS A 327 8.58 -23.06 -20.00
C HIS A 327 9.64 -21.95 -20.11
N PHE A 328 10.53 -21.86 -19.13
CA PHE A 328 11.57 -20.85 -19.08
C PHE A 328 12.96 -21.43 -19.34
N GLN A 329 13.86 -20.60 -19.84
CA GLN A 329 15.28 -20.90 -19.98
C GLN A 329 16.12 -19.67 -19.62
N PRO A 330 17.38 -19.86 -19.18
CA PRO A 330 18.27 -18.74 -18.91
C PRO A 330 18.52 -17.90 -20.19
N LEU A 331 18.40 -16.60 -20.08
CA LEU A 331 18.76 -15.65 -21.13
C LEU A 331 20.26 -15.42 -21.07
N ARG A 332 21.00 -15.85 -22.09
CA ARG A 332 22.48 -15.83 -22.11
C ARG A 332 23.06 -14.44 -22.31
N GLN A 333 22.40 -13.61 -23.13
CA GLN A 333 22.86 -12.26 -23.48
C GLN A 333 21.70 -11.27 -23.33
N PRO A 334 21.40 -10.82 -22.08
CA PRO A 334 20.35 -9.86 -21.89
C PRO A 334 20.72 -8.50 -22.53
N PRO A 335 19.76 -7.76 -23.07
CA PRO A 335 19.96 -6.38 -23.50
C PRO A 335 20.55 -5.53 -22.38
N ARG A 336 21.22 -4.42 -22.73
CA ARG A 336 21.81 -3.49 -21.75
C ARG A 336 20.77 -3.01 -20.71
N GLN A 337 19.54 -2.82 -21.16
CA GLN A 337 18.41 -2.48 -20.31
C GLN A 337 17.27 -3.47 -20.58
N GLN A 338 16.65 -3.98 -19.52
CA GLN A 338 15.61 -5.00 -19.60
C GLN A 338 14.51 -4.69 -18.59
N GLN A 339 13.25 -4.94 -18.97
CA GLN A 339 12.10 -4.91 -18.08
C GLN A 339 11.70 -6.34 -17.70
N CYS A 340 11.31 -6.52 -16.43
CA CYS A 340 10.78 -7.79 -15.97
C CYS A 340 9.26 -7.82 -16.16
N ILE A 341 8.76 -8.80 -16.95
CA ILE A 341 7.31 -8.92 -17.16
C ILE A 341 6.54 -9.23 -15.86
N LEU A 342 7.09 -10.04 -14.98
CA LEU A 342 6.52 -10.31 -13.66
C LEU A 342 6.72 -9.15 -12.66
N GLY A 343 7.36 -8.07 -13.07
CA GLY A 343 7.34 -6.78 -12.36
C GLY A 343 5.99 -6.05 -12.47
N PHE A 344 5.16 -6.37 -13.46
CA PHE A 344 3.83 -5.79 -13.63
C PHE A 344 2.80 -6.58 -12.83
N TRP A 345 1.91 -5.86 -12.14
CA TRP A 345 0.89 -6.49 -11.31
C TRP A 345 -0.08 -7.36 -12.12
N GLN A 346 -0.45 -6.93 -13.33
CA GLN A 346 -1.33 -7.69 -14.23
C GLN A 346 -0.73 -9.06 -14.55
N ALA A 347 0.57 -9.09 -14.87
CA ALA A 347 1.27 -10.33 -15.20
C ALA A 347 1.31 -11.29 -14.01
N ARG A 348 1.44 -10.78 -12.78
CA ARG A 348 1.42 -11.59 -11.55
C ARG A 348 0.05 -12.15 -11.25
N VAL A 349 -1.00 -11.32 -11.36
CA VAL A 349 -2.37 -11.77 -11.12
C VAL A 349 -2.73 -12.92 -12.06
N ILE A 350 -2.49 -12.76 -13.36
CA ILE A 350 -2.75 -13.82 -14.35
C ILE A 350 -1.83 -15.03 -14.16
N TRP A 351 -0.62 -14.84 -13.64
CA TRP A 351 0.26 -15.96 -13.27
C TRP A 351 -0.39 -16.89 -12.25
N HIS A 352 -0.92 -16.33 -11.18
CA HIS A 352 -1.59 -17.12 -10.14
C HIS A 352 -2.85 -17.82 -10.68
N GLU A 353 -3.64 -17.13 -11.49
CA GLU A 353 -4.82 -17.70 -12.13
C GLU A 353 -4.45 -18.89 -13.03
N ALA A 354 -3.41 -18.73 -13.83
CA ALA A 354 -2.91 -19.76 -14.72
C ALA A 354 -2.39 -21.00 -13.95
N LEU A 355 -1.68 -20.76 -12.83
CA LEU A 355 -1.22 -21.84 -11.94
C LEU A 355 -2.39 -22.61 -11.32
N GLU A 356 -3.41 -21.92 -10.83
CA GLU A 356 -4.61 -22.56 -10.25
C GLU A 356 -5.35 -23.42 -11.29
N ARG A 357 -5.43 -22.93 -12.53
CA ARG A 357 -6.05 -23.67 -13.65
C ARG A 357 -5.13 -24.69 -14.30
N LYS A 358 -3.84 -24.72 -13.93
CA LYS A 358 -2.79 -25.51 -14.61
C LYS A 358 -2.70 -25.20 -16.11
N ASP A 359 -2.99 -23.96 -16.51
CA ASP A 359 -3.03 -23.50 -17.90
C ASP A 359 -2.00 -22.39 -18.16
N PHE A 360 -0.76 -22.80 -18.52
CA PHE A 360 0.28 -21.86 -18.91
C PHE A 360 -0.10 -21.04 -20.16
N SER A 361 -0.93 -21.59 -21.05
CA SER A 361 -1.34 -20.90 -22.28
C SER A 361 -2.19 -19.68 -21.98
N LEU A 362 -2.97 -19.68 -20.90
CA LEU A 362 -3.71 -18.52 -20.41
C LEU A 362 -2.78 -17.35 -20.11
N TRP A 363 -1.75 -17.57 -19.29
CA TRP A 363 -0.77 -16.55 -18.96
C TRP A 363 -0.03 -16.06 -20.20
N ARG A 364 0.49 -16.98 -21.00
CA ARG A 364 1.28 -16.68 -22.20
C ARG A 364 0.51 -15.78 -23.20
N ARG A 365 -0.71 -16.17 -23.59
CA ARG A 365 -1.52 -15.39 -24.53
C ARG A 365 -1.88 -14.01 -24.00
N THR A 366 -2.24 -13.92 -22.71
CA THR A 366 -2.56 -12.66 -22.05
C THR A 366 -1.35 -11.72 -22.02
N ILE A 367 -0.15 -12.24 -21.73
CA ILE A 367 1.06 -11.42 -21.66
C ILE A 367 1.49 -10.96 -23.06
N ILE A 368 1.29 -11.78 -24.10
CA ILE A 368 1.53 -11.36 -25.48
C ILE A 368 0.63 -10.19 -25.86
N GLU A 369 -0.67 -10.25 -25.59
CA GLU A 369 -1.60 -9.16 -25.81
C GLU A 369 -1.24 -7.92 -24.98
N TYR A 370 -0.83 -8.13 -23.74
CA TYR A 370 -0.43 -7.06 -22.82
C TYR A 370 0.78 -6.26 -23.30
N VAL A 371 1.85 -6.92 -23.74
CA VAL A 371 3.06 -6.23 -24.21
C VAL A 371 2.88 -5.56 -25.57
N GLN A 372 1.89 -5.97 -26.36
CA GLN A 372 1.52 -5.31 -27.60
C GLN A 372 0.62 -4.09 -27.38
N ALA A 373 -0.01 -3.96 -26.21
CA ALA A 373 -0.82 -2.79 -25.86
C ALA A 373 0.06 -1.60 -25.46
N PRO A 374 -0.40 -0.35 -25.64
CA PRO A 374 0.30 0.82 -25.14
C PRO A 374 0.51 0.70 -23.62
N PRO A 375 1.70 1.01 -23.08
CA PRO A 375 2.00 0.83 -21.66
C PRO A 375 1.07 1.66 -20.78
N CYS A 376 0.64 1.06 -19.66
CA CYS A 376 -0.15 1.76 -18.66
C CYS A 376 0.69 2.86 -18.01
N SER A 377 0.17 4.08 -17.97
CA SER A 377 0.82 5.26 -17.41
C SER A 377 -0.08 5.93 -16.39
N SER A 378 0.50 6.42 -15.29
CA SER A 378 -0.18 7.31 -14.34
C SER A 378 -0.26 8.76 -14.86
N GLN A 379 0.52 9.10 -15.89
CA GLN A 379 0.45 10.41 -16.52
C GLN A 379 -0.82 10.51 -17.36
N THR A 380 -1.46 11.66 -17.29
CA THR A 380 -2.62 11.97 -18.13
C THR A 380 -2.22 12.04 -19.60
N LYS A 381 -3.09 11.55 -20.47
CA LYS A 381 -2.90 11.58 -21.93
C LYS A 381 -4.13 12.19 -22.58
N PRO A 382 -3.97 13.29 -23.33
CA PRO A 382 -5.09 13.88 -24.05
C PRO A 382 -5.56 12.97 -25.18
N GLY A 383 -6.87 12.86 -25.35
CA GLY A 383 -7.47 12.09 -26.43
C GLY A 383 -7.17 10.59 -26.39
N ALA A 384 -6.96 10.02 -25.19
CA ALA A 384 -6.69 8.60 -25.05
C ALA A 384 -7.93 7.74 -25.31
N GLN A 385 -7.69 6.53 -25.86
CA GLN A 385 -8.70 5.49 -25.92
C GLN A 385 -8.70 4.73 -24.61
N MET A 386 -9.85 4.69 -23.95
CA MET A 386 -10.05 4.08 -22.65
C MET A 386 -11.23 3.10 -22.66
N TYR A 387 -11.43 2.40 -21.57
CA TYR A 387 -12.55 1.53 -21.29
C TYR A 387 -13.25 2.03 -20.03
N GLN A 388 -14.56 2.24 -20.11
CA GLN A 388 -15.41 2.72 -19.01
C GLN A 388 -16.49 1.69 -18.70
N LEU A 389 -17.06 1.75 -17.50
CA LEU A 389 -18.19 0.92 -17.11
C LEU A 389 -19.42 1.23 -17.99
N ASN A 390 -20.18 0.18 -18.35
CA ASN A 390 -21.33 0.29 -19.26
C ASN A 390 -22.43 1.24 -18.77
N GLN A 391 -22.52 1.48 -17.45
CA GLN A 391 -23.52 2.33 -16.80
C GLN A 391 -23.28 3.85 -16.96
N GLY A 392 -22.34 4.27 -17.82
CA GLY A 392 -22.07 5.69 -18.05
C GLY A 392 -21.38 6.39 -16.89
N ILE A 393 -20.47 5.70 -16.21
CA ILE A 393 -19.64 6.27 -15.17
C ILE A 393 -18.43 6.92 -15.85
N ASP A 394 -18.47 8.25 -15.99
CA ASP A 394 -17.56 8.99 -16.88
C ASP A 394 -16.16 9.23 -16.31
N ASN A 395 -15.95 9.10 -14.99
CA ASN A 395 -14.69 9.39 -14.30
C ASN A 395 -14.00 8.14 -13.72
N PHE A 396 -14.21 6.99 -14.36
CA PHE A 396 -13.48 5.76 -14.09
C PHE A 396 -12.97 5.19 -15.41
N ASP A 397 -11.68 5.37 -15.66
CA ASP A 397 -11.05 5.05 -16.93
C ASP A 397 -10.03 3.92 -16.80
N VAL A 398 -10.09 2.92 -17.67
CA VAL A 398 -9.15 1.81 -17.72
C VAL A 398 -8.44 1.81 -19.09
N CYS A 399 -7.11 1.80 -19.09
CA CYS A 399 -6.34 1.75 -20.35
C CYS A 399 -6.37 0.37 -21.00
N GLN A 400 -5.95 0.30 -22.25
CA GLN A 400 -5.94 -0.94 -23.04
C GLN A 400 -5.09 -2.04 -22.40
N SER A 401 -3.90 -1.74 -21.86
CA SER A 401 -3.08 -2.77 -21.20
C SER A 401 -3.74 -3.35 -19.95
N CYS A 402 -4.42 -2.54 -19.13
CA CYS A 402 -5.17 -3.04 -17.99
C CYS A 402 -6.42 -3.83 -18.42
N TYR A 403 -7.07 -3.40 -19.51
CA TYR A 403 -8.19 -4.14 -20.08
C TYR A 403 -7.77 -5.54 -20.55
N VAL A 404 -6.74 -5.64 -21.40
CA VAL A 404 -6.30 -6.95 -21.93
C VAL A 404 -5.54 -7.79 -20.89
N GLY A 405 -4.79 -7.15 -19.99
CA GLY A 405 -3.97 -7.84 -19.00
C GLY A 405 -4.71 -8.24 -17.73
N PHE A 406 -5.90 -7.66 -17.48
CA PHE A 406 -6.65 -7.95 -16.27
C PHE A 406 -8.15 -8.18 -16.52
N LEU A 407 -8.90 -7.24 -17.10
CA LEU A 407 -10.35 -7.37 -17.19
C LEU A 407 -10.77 -8.55 -18.08
N LYS A 408 -10.21 -8.65 -19.28
CA LYS A 408 -10.52 -9.70 -20.27
C LYS A 408 -10.21 -11.13 -19.76
N PRO A 409 -9.03 -11.42 -19.16
CA PRO A 409 -8.74 -12.75 -18.65
C PRO A 409 -9.64 -13.22 -17.52
N HIS A 410 -10.18 -12.28 -16.73
CA HIS A 410 -11.12 -12.57 -15.65
C HIS A 410 -12.58 -12.61 -16.10
N GLY A 411 -12.86 -12.33 -17.40
CA GLY A 411 -14.21 -12.33 -17.96
C GLY A 411 -15.10 -11.21 -17.46
N ILE A 412 -14.53 -10.13 -16.91
CA ILE A 412 -15.26 -8.95 -16.44
C ILE A 412 -15.25 -7.81 -17.46
N ASP A 413 -14.62 -8.01 -18.60
CA ASP A 413 -14.59 -7.10 -19.74
C ASP A 413 -15.98 -6.81 -20.30
N ILE A 414 -16.94 -7.71 -20.13
CA ILE A 414 -18.35 -7.55 -20.51
C ILE A 414 -19.04 -6.36 -19.82
N PHE A 415 -18.53 -5.91 -18.67
CA PHE A 415 -19.04 -4.76 -17.93
C PHE A 415 -18.46 -3.42 -18.43
N PHE A 416 -17.56 -3.46 -19.42
CA PHE A 416 -16.85 -2.29 -19.91
C PHE A 416 -17.12 -2.02 -21.38
N ARG A 417 -17.24 -0.75 -21.74
CA ARG A 417 -17.33 -0.25 -23.12
C ARG A 417 -16.08 0.54 -23.49
N ARG A 418 -15.71 0.48 -24.74
CA ARG A 418 -14.62 1.28 -25.31
C ARG A 418 -15.08 2.72 -25.50
N VAL A 419 -14.28 3.70 -25.05
CA VAL A 419 -14.57 5.13 -25.16
C VAL A 419 -13.33 5.84 -25.71
N GLN A 420 -13.57 6.79 -26.62
CA GLN A 420 -12.55 7.68 -27.16
C GLN A 420 -12.76 9.07 -26.55
N HIS A 421 -11.84 9.51 -25.70
CA HIS A 421 -11.93 10.86 -25.13
C HIS A 421 -11.58 11.94 -26.16
N PRO A 422 -12.20 13.13 -26.06
CA PRO A 422 -11.78 14.30 -26.84
C PRO A 422 -10.32 14.68 -26.54
N ARG A 423 -9.63 15.29 -27.49
CA ARG A 423 -8.22 15.75 -27.30
C ARG A 423 -8.06 16.85 -26.23
N THR A 424 -9.15 17.46 -25.82
CA THR A 424 -9.20 18.46 -24.75
C THR A 424 -9.30 17.85 -23.34
N VAL A 425 -9.56 16.54 -23.24
CA VAL A 425 -9.73 15.83 -21.98
C VAL A 425 -8.48 15.00 -21.71
N GLU A 426 -7.85 15.28 -20.59
CA GLU A 426 -6.73 14.49 -20.05
C GLU A 426 -7.25 13.38 -19.16
N THR A 427 -6.89 12.15 -19.47
CA THR A 427 -7.31 10.97 -18.71
C THR A 427 -6.11 10.13 -18.28
N SER A 428 -6.22 9.49 -17.12
CA SER A 428 -5.26 8.51 -16.61
C SER A 428 -5.97 7.20 -16.31
N CYS A 429 -5.23 6.11 -16.21
CA CYS A 429 -5.82 4.81 -15.89
C CYS A 429 -6.01 4.65 -14.38
N ASP A 430 -7.25 4.43 -13.92
CA ASP A 430 -7.58 4.21 -12.51
C ASP A 430 -7.05 2.88 -11.96
N LEU A 431 -6.78 1.91 -12.83
CA LEU A 431 -6.11 0.66 -12.45
C LEU A 431 -4.57 0.74 -12.58
N ASN A 432 -4.00 1.93 -12.77
CA ASN A 432 -2.57 2.14 -12.63
C ASN A 432 -2.21 2.24 -11.14
N PRO A 433 -1.22 1.49 -10.65
CA PRO A 433 -0.76 1.63 -9.26
C PRO A 433 -0.31 3.04 -8.87
N GLY A 434 0.02 3.92 -9.83
CA GLY A 434 0.29 5.35 -9.64
C GLY A 434 -0.94 6.24 -9.54
N SER A 435 -2.14 5.70 -9.81
CA SER A 435 -3.39 6.44 -9.62
C SER A 435 -3.68 6.64 -8.12
N LEU A 436 -4.14 7.84 -7.77
CA LEU A 436 -4.44 8.19 -6.38
C LEU A 436 -5.60 7.37 -5.78
N ARG A 437 -6.44 6.76 -6.63
CA ARG A 437 -7.60 5.95 -6.21
C ARG A 437 -7.39 4.44 -6.40
N PHE A 438 -6.25 4.02 -6.92
CA PHE A 438 -5.97 2.61 -7.15
C PHE A 438 -6.20 1.76 -5.89
N LEU A 439 -5.70 2.22 -4.74
CA LEU A 439 -5.84 1.51 -3.46
C LEU A 439 -7.29 1.44 -2.94
N SER A 440 -8.17 2.31 -3.44
CA SER A 440 -9.60 2.25 -3.11
C SER A 440 -10.34 1.27 -4.03
N TYR A 441 -9.99 1.21 -5.32
CA TYR A 441 -10.65 0.35 -6.30
C TYR A 441 -10.18 -1.11 -6.24
N ALA A 442 -8.87 -1.34 -6.07
CA ALA A 442 -8.30 -2.67 -6.15
C ALA A 442 -8.91 -3.69 -5.15
N PRO A 443 -9.07 -3.38 -3.85
CA PRO A 443 -9.69 -4.32 -2.90
C PRO A 443 -11.17 -4.63 -3.23
N ARG A 444 -11.89 -3.65 -3.74
CA ARG A 444 -13.30 -3.85 -4.14
C ARG A 444 -13.43 -4.68 -5.41
N LEU A 445 -12.48 -4.53 -6.31
CA LEU A 445 -12.40 -5.35 -7.52
C LEU A 445 -12.06 -6.81 -7.17
N ASP A 446 -11.12 -7.02 -6.25
CA ASP A 446 -10.80 -8.34 -5.73
C ASP A 446 -12.01 -8.98 -5.02
N GLU A 447 -12.73 -8.22 -4.19
CA GLU A 447 -13.95 -8.67 -3.54
C GLU A 447 -15.00 -9.10 -4.58
N ALA A 448 -15.21 -8.32 -5.63
CA ALA A 448 -16.13 -8.64 -6.72
C ALA A 448 -15.74 -9.94 -7.45
N LEU A 449 -14.45 -10.18 -7.68
CA LEU A 449 -13.95 -11.41 -8.29
C LEU A 449 -14.13 -12.64 -7.40
N ILE A 450 -13.86 -12.51 -6.09
CA ILE A 450 -14.00 -13.60 -5.10
C ILE A 450 -15.46 -13.96 -4.87
N THR A 451 -16.33 -12.95 -4.82
CA THR A 451 -17.78 -13.12 -4.55
C THR A 451 -18.59 -13.35 -5.83
N CYS A 452 -18.02 -13.15 -7.01
CA CYS A 452 -18.71 -13.15 -8.30
C CYS A 452 -19.89 -12.17 -8.37
N THR A 453 -19.78 -11.04 -7.66
CA THR A 453 -20.81 -10.01 -7.59
C THR A 453 -20.22 -8.67 -8.03
N PHE A 454 -20.28 -8.40 -9.34
CA PHE A 454 -19.66 -7.20 -9.91
C PHE A 454 -20.49 -5.92 -9.68
N SER A 455 -21.80 -6.04 -9.42
CA SER A 455 -22.68 -4.91 -9.14
C SER A 455 -22.20 -4.06 -7.96
N GLY A 456 -21.70 -4.69 -6.90
CA GLY A 456 -21.14 -3.98 -5.74
C GLY A 456 -19.94 -3.09 -6.10
N PHE A 457 -19.08 -3.56 -7.01
CA PHE A 457 -17.98 -2.75 -7.53
C PHE A 457 -18.47 -1.56 -8.36
N VAL A 458 -19.48 -1.78 -9.22
CA VAL A 458 -20.08 -0.72 -10.04
C VAL A 458 -20.70 0.37 -9.16
N ASP A 459 -21.51 -0.04 -8.17
CA ASP A 459 -22.17 0.89 -7.23
C ASP A 459 -21.13 1.68 -6.42
N PHE A 460 -20.10 1.01 -5.92
CA PHE A 460 -19.00 1.66 -5.22
C PHE A 460 -18.28 2.69 -6.11
N THR A 461 -17.91 2.29 -7.33
CA THR A 461 -17.20 3.14 -8.28
C THR A 461 -18.03 4.37 -8.66
N SER A 462 -19.34 4.21 -8.90
CA SER A 462 -20.26 5.32 -9.24
C SER A 462 -20.33 6.38 -8.15
N ARG A 463 -20.25 5.96 -6.89
CA ARG A 463 -20.26 6.87 -5.73
C ARG A 463 -18.91 7.58 -5.53
N LEU A 464 -17.80 6.87 -5.76
CA LEU A 464 -16.46 7.36 -5.41
C LEU A 464 -15.82 8.22 -6.51
N CYS A 465 -16.01 7.90 -7.80
CA CYS A 465 -15.24 8.48 -8.90
C CYS A 465 -15.36 10.01 -9.02
N ASN A 466 -16.51 10.58 -8.60
CA ASN A 466 -16.78 12.02 -8.67
C ASN A 466 -16.50 12.79 -7.38
N LEU A 467 -16.07 12.12 -6.31
CA LEU A 467 -15.77 12.79 -5.05
C LEU A 467 -14.36 13.40 -5.07
N PRO A 468 -14.10 14.46 -4.27
CA PRO A 468 -12.75 14.93 -4.05
C PRO A 468 -11.90 13.84 -3.39
N LEU A 469 -10.59 13.88 -3.63
CA LEU A 469 -9.65 12.98 -2.96
C LEU A 469 -9.64 13.25 -1.46
N CYS A 470 -9.31 12.21 -0.67
CA CYS A 470 -9.10 12.39 0.76
C CYS A 470 -7.92 13.34 1.00
N PRO A 471 -8.10 14.41 1.80
CA PRO A 471 -7.02 15.34 2.12
C PRO A 471 -5.91 14.71 3.00
N GLY A 472 -6.15 13.50 3.52
CA GLY A 472 -5.21 12.89 4.45
C GLY A 472 -5.12 13.69 5.75
N ILE A 473 -3.89 13.91 6.20
CA ILE A 473 -3.56 14.74 7.37
C ILE A 473 -3.51 16.25 7.04
N GLU A 474 -3.59 16.62 5.76
CA GLU A 474 -3.55 18.02 5.35
C GLU A 474 -4.79 18.76 5.86
N LEU A 475 -4.57 19.98 6.34
CA LEU A 475 -5.64 20.84 6.82
C LEU A 475 -6.34 21.52 5.65
N VAL A 476 -7.66 21.35 5.59
CA VAL A 476 -8.53 21.96 4.57
C VAL A 476 -9.68 22.70 5.24
N THR A 477 -10.13 23.78 4.62
CA THR A 477 -11.19 24.66 5.14
C THR A 477 -12.46 24.50 4.33
N ASN A 478 -13.61 24.80 4.94
CA ASN A 478 -14.92 24.91 4.28
C ASN A 478 -15.36 23.66 3.50
N GLN A 479 -14.91 22.47 3.94
CA GLN A 479 -15.33 21.20 3.36
C GLN A 479 -16.45 20.54 4.16
N LYS A 480 -17.15 19.60 3.51
CA LYS A 480 -18.19 18.77 4.14
C LYS A 480 -17.55 17.55 4.81
N TRP A 481 -17.96 17.29 6.04
CA TRP A 481 -17.47 16.18 6.86
C TRP A 481 -18.60 15.34 7.43
N TYR A 482 -18.41 14.05 7.49
CA TYR A 482 -19.17 13.12 8.33
C TYR A 482 -18.51 12.96 9.70
N GLY A 483 -19.25 12.38 10.64
CA GLY A 483 -18.72 12.05 11.97
C GLY A 483 -19.01 13.14 13.02
N THR A 484 -18.12 13.25 14.00
CA THR A 484 -18.23 14.11 15.17
C THR A 484 -16.98 15.01 15.29
N ASP A 485 -16.93 15.84 16.32
CA ASP A 485 -15.75 16.67 16.60
C ASP A 485 -14.49 15.83 16.90
N ASP A 486 -14.64 14.66 17.49
CA ASP A 486 -13.54 13.76 17.80
C ASP A 486 -13.07 12.92 16.60
N CYS A 487 -13.90 12.73 15.59
CA CYS A 487 -13.60 11.95 14.41
C CYS A 487 -14.24 12.54 13.16
N ARG A 488 -13.46 13.21 12.35
CA ARG A 488 -13.91 13.84 11.10
C ARG A 488 -13.55 12.98 9.89
N ILE A 489 -14.56 12.66 9.09
CA ILE A 489 -14.46 11.73 7.97
C ILE A 489 -14.80 12.47 6.69
N CYS A 490 -13.88 12.54 5.73
CA CYS A 490 -14.13 13.16 4.43
C CYS A 490 -15.10 12.32 3.60
N LEU A 491 -15.71 12.93 2.58
CA LEU A 491 -16.70 12.27 1.72
C LEU A 491 -16.15 10.98 1.08
N ALA A 492 -14.90 11.00 0.59
CA ALA A 492 -14.29 9.83 -0.02
C ALA A 492 -14.10 8.68 0.98
N CYS A 493 -13.54 8.95 2.16
CA CYS A 493 -13.35 7.91 3.19
C CYS A 493 -14.67 7.40 3.77
N TYR A 494 -15.71 8.24 3.83
CA TYR A 494 -17.04 7.77 4.21
C TYR A 494 -17.58 6.75 3.21
N GLU A 495 -17.54 7.06 1.90
CA GLU A 495 -17.97 6.14 0.85
C GLU A 495 -17.11 4.86 0.79
N GLU A 496 -15.80 4.99 1.03
CA GLU A 496 -14.85 3.87 0.93
C GLU A 496 -14.95 2.89 2.11
N VAL A 497 -15.12 3.40 3.33
CA VAL A 497 -14.93 2.63 4.56
C VAL A 497 -16.22 2.48 5.37
N VAL A 498 -17.02 3.56 5.46
CA VAL A 498 -18.11 3.65 6.43
C VAL A 498 -19.45 3.24 5.85
N ARG A 499 -19.82 3.77 4.68
CA ARG A 499 -21.19 3.73 4.14
C ARG A 499 -21.82 2.34 4.12
N ASP A 500 -21.08 1.35 3.64
CA ASP A 500 -21.56 -0.02 3.49
C ASP A 500 -21.39 -0.87 4.77
N SER A 501 -20.97 -0.26 5.91
CA SER A 501 -20.77 -0.95 7.18
C SER A 501 -22.04 -0.97 8.05
N GLU A 502 -22.14 -1.95 8.96
CA GLU A 502 -23.28 -2.02 9.91
C GLU A 502 -23.35 -0.79 10.84
N LEU A 503 -22.23 -0.17 11.15
CA LEU A 503 -22.19 1.00 12.05
C LEU A 503 -22.47 2.34 11.34
N ALA A 504 -22.59 2.34 10.02
CA ALA A 504 -22.82 3.57 9.25
C ALA A 504 -24.05 4.36 9.72
N GLN A 505 -25.13 3.64 10.09
CA GLN A 505 -26.39 4.26 10.53
C GLN A 505 -26.29 4.93 11.90
N GLN A 506 -25.26 4.65 12.68
CA GLN A 506 -25.02 5.25 13.99
C GLN A 506 -24.22 6.56 13.91
N LEU A 507 -23.72 6.92 12.73
CA LEU A 507 -23.06 8.19 12.46
C LEU A 507 -24.03 9.19 11.82
N PRO A 508 -23.76 10.50 11.89
CA PRO A 508 -24.55 11.51 11.19
C PRO A 508 -24.64 11.18 9.69
N LEU A 509 -25.85 11.02 9.17
CA LEU A 509 -26.10 10.59 7.78
C LEU A 509 -25.86 11.67 6.74
N SER A 510 -25.80 12.93 7.16
CA SER A 510 -25.58 14.07 6.28
C SER A 510 -24.27 14.77 6.63
N PRO A 511 -23.42 15.04 5.64
CA PRO A 511 -22.17 15.74 5.90
C PRO A 511 -22.42 17.22 6.23
N GLN A 512 -21.73 17.71 7.25
CA GLN A 512 -21.84 19.09 7.70
C GLN A 512 -20.63 19.90 7.23
N ILE A 513 -20.85 21.17 6.89
CA ILE A 513 -19.77 22.12 6.64
C ILE A 513 -19.23 22.55 8.01
N ILE A 514 -17.96 22.24 8.27
CA ILE A 514 -17.29 22.64 9.51
C ILE A 514 -16.46 23.88 9.20
N PRO A 515 -16.72 25.00 9.90
CA PRO A 515 -15.88 26.18 9.77
C PRO A 515 -14.49 25.89 10.38
N GLY A 516 -13.46 26.43 9.74
CA GLY A 516 -12.08 26.25 10.18
C GLY A 516 -11.34 25.08 9.50
N GLU A 517 -10.10 24.89 9.93
CA GLU A 517 -9.20 23.90 9.39
C GLU A 517 -9.50 22.50 9.96
N SER A 518 -9.56 21.51 9.08
CA SER A 518 -9.84 20.13 9.45
C SER A 518 -9.10 19.14 8.55
N HIS A 519 -8.80 17.96 9.07
CA HIS A 519 -8.21 16.83 8.35
C HIS A 519 -9.10 15.58 8.45
N CYS A 520 -8.84 14.59 7.63
CA CYS A 520 -9.60 13.34 7.67
C CYS A 520 -8.98 12.33 8.64
N ASP A 521 -9.72 11.84 9.63
CA ASP A 521 -9.19 10.84 10.57
C ASP A 521 -9.07 9.44 9.94
N LEU A 522 -9.99 9.06 9.02
CA LEU A 522 -9.96 7.75 8.34
C LEU A 522 -8.93 7.65 7.20
N TYR A 523 -8.06 8.65 7.00
CA TYR A 523 -6.90 8.45 6.13
C TYR A 523 -5.91 7.43 6.74
N SER A 524 -5.86 7.37 8.08
CA SER A 524 -4.95 6.51 8.84
C SER A 524 -5.30 5.03 8.69
N PRO A 525 -4.34 4.17 8.33
CA PRO A 525 -4.55 2.73 8.28
C PRO A 525 -4.96 2.15 9.64
N ARG A 526 -4.47 2.71 10.76
CA ARG A 526 -4.86 2.29 12.10
C ARG A 526 -6.31 2.63 12.41
N MET A 527 -6.77 3.83 12.06
CA MET A 527 -8.16 4.23 12.21
C MET A 527 -9.10 3.32 11.39
N ARG A 528 -8.72 2.97 10.16
CA ARG A 528 -9.47 2.02 9.33
C ARG A 528 -9.54 0.63 9.97
N ARG A 529 -8.45 0.13 10.55
CA ARG A 529 -8.47 -1.13 11.31
C ARG A 529 -9.38 -1.05 12.54
N LYS A 530 -9.30 0.06 13.29
CA LYS A 530 -10.17 0.29 14.45
C LYS A 530 -11.65 0.36 14.07
N TRP A 531 -11.96 0.94 12.93
CA TRP A 531 -13.33 0.92 12.38
C TRP A 531 -13.79 -0.51 12.07
N ALA A 532 -12.95 -1.30 11.38
CA ALA A 532 -13.26 -2.69 11.06
C ALA A 532 -13.42 -3.55 12.32
N GLU A 533 -12.58 -3.37 13.35
CA GLU A 533 -12.71 -4.02 14.67
C GLU A 533 -14.02 -3.64 15.36
N ALA A 534 -14.41 -2.36 15.28
CA ALA A 534 -15.67 -1.89 15.83
C ALA A 534 -16.88 -2.50 15.11
N CYS A 535 -16.82 -2.62 13.78
CA CYS A 535 -17.86 -3.30 12.99
C CYS A 535 -17.97 -4.79 13.36
N ASP A 536 -16.84 -5.50 13.50
CA ASP A 536 -16.84 -6.92 13.90
C ASP A 536 -17.47 -7.14 15.27
N LYS A 537 -17.21 -6.23 16.21
CA LYS A 537 -17.73 -6.26 17.59
C LYS A 537 -19.09 -5.56 17.76
N ARG A 538 -19.56 -4.83 16.73
CA ARG A 538 -20.74 -3.95 16.81
C ARG A 538 -20.63 -2.90 17.92
N ASP A 539 -19.42 -2.35 18.11
CA ASP A 539 -19.08 -1.45 19.23
C ASP A 539 -18.52 -0.12 18.69
N LEU A 540 -19.42 0.81 18.33
CA LEU A 540 -19.05 2.15 17.93
C LEU A 540 -18.39 2.94 19.07
N ALA A 541 -18.79 2.70 20.33
CA ALA A 541 -18.29 3.45 21.47
C ALA A 541 -16.79 3.24 21.67
N SER A 542 -16.29 2.01 21.50
CA SER A 542 -14.85 1.72 21.55
C SER A 542 -14.06 2.44 20.44
N PHE A 543 -14.62 2.54 19.23
CA PHE A 543 -14.00 3.31 18.14
C PHE A 543 -13.92 4.80 18.46
N MET A 544 -15.04 5.38 18.94
CA MET A 544 -15.09 6.81 19.27
C MET A 544 -14.15 7.16 20.43
N ALA A 545 -14.06 6.29 21.45
CA ALA A 545 -13.08 6.48 22.53
C ALA A 545 -11.64 6.48 22.04
N PHE A 546 -11.30 5.59 21.09
CA PHE A 546 -9.98 5.61 20.46
C PHE A 546 -9.76 6.86 19.59
N ALA A 547 -10.77 7.30 18.85
CA ALA A 547 -10.71 8.52 18.04
C ALA A 547 -10.46 9.76 18.89
N ALA A 548 -11.18 9.91 20.01
CA ALA A 548 -10.99 11.00 20.97
C ALA A 548 -9.57 10.98 21.58
N TYR A 549 -9.08 9.80 21.99
CA TYR A 549 -7.71 9.64 22.47
C TYR A 549 -6.68 10.05 21.40
N ARG A 550 -6.85 9.57 20.16
CA ARG A 550 -5.98 9.94 19.05
C ARG A 550 -6.01 11.45 18.77
N ARG A 551 -7.19 12.08 18.90
CA ARG A 551 -7.35 13.53 18.73
C ARG A 551 -6.53 14.30 19.77
N THR A 552 -6.58 13.88 21.04
CA THR A 552 -5.77 14.50 22.10
C THR A 552 -4.27 14.41 21.79
N ILE A 553 -3.79 13.26 21.32
CA ILE A 553 -2.38 13.10 20.94
C ILE A 553 -2.03 13.93 19.70
N TYR A 554 -2.95 14.03 18.71
CA TYR A 554 -2.77 14.89 17.55
C TYR A 554 -2.53 16.35 17.97
N GLU A 555 -3.38 16.89 18.83
CA GLU A 555 -3.33 18.29 19.29
C GLU A 555 -2.04 18.58 20.06
N GLN A 556 -1.51 17.61 20.80
CA GLN A 556 -0.27 17.72 21.54
C GLN A 556 1.00 17.56 20.71
N THR A 557 0.92 17.01 19.50
CA THR A 557 2.10 16.61 18.73
C THR A 557 2.18 17.22 17.34
N VAL A 558 1.16 17.04 16.52
CA VAL A 558 1.24 17.35 15.08
C VAL A 558 1.36 18.86 14.80
N PRO A 559 0.60 19.75 15.45
CA PRO A 559 0.75 21.20 15.27
C PRO A 559 2.14 21.69 15.63
N GLU A 560 2.71 21.21 16.76
CA GLU A 560 4.06 21.56 17.17
C GLU A 560 5.10 21.06 16.17
N MET A 561 5.00 19.80 15.70
CA MET A 561 5.89 19.28 14.66
C MET A 561 5.84 20.10 13.36
N ARG A 562 4.64 20.48 12.92
CA ARG A 562 4.47 21.33 11.72
C ARG A 562 5.14 22.68 11.89
N ASN A 563 4.97 23.30 13.05
CA ASN A 563 5.60 24.59 13.35
C ASN A 563 7.13 24.47 13.35
N ILE A 564 7.68 23.48 14.05
CA ILE A 564 9.14 23.22 14.07
C ILE A 564 9.68 22.99 12.66
N VAL A 565 9.03 22.14 11.86
CA VAL A 565 9.46 21.87 10.48
C VAL A 565 9.39 23.11 9.60
N SER A 566 8.36 23.94 9.77
CA SER A 566 8.22 25.23 9.05
C SER A 566 9.34 26.20 9.42
N MET A 567 9.62 26.33 10.72
CA MET A 567 10.72 27.17 11.21
C MET A 567 12.10 26.65 10.77
N ALA A 568 12.30 25.34 10.79
CA ALA A 568 13.56 24.73 10.31
C ALA A 568 13.78 24.99 8.80
N ARG A 569 12.72 24.95 7.98
CA ARG A 569 12.80 25.32 6.55
C ARG A 569 13.16 26.81 6.41
N PHE A 570 12.48 27.68 7.12
CA PHE A 570 12.81 29.10 7.14
C PHE A 570 14.27 29.34 7.56
N ASN A 571 14.72 28.71 8.64
CA ASN A 571 16.10 28.80 9.12
C ASN A 571 17.12 28.32 8.08
N LEU A 572 16.81 27.23 7.37
CA LEU A 572 17.66 26.71 6.30
C LEU A 572 17.76 27.71 5.11
N ASP A 573 16.68 28.33 4.74
CA ASP A 573 16.65 29.32 3.66
C ASP A 573 17.40 30.60 4.06
N MET A 574 17.23 31.06 5.30
CA MET A 574 18.00 32.17 5.86
C MET A 574 19.50 31.85 5.93
N GLN A 575 19.85 30.65 6.38
CA GLN A 575 21.25 30.18 6.38
C GLN A 575 21.86 30.22 4.97
N LYS A 576 21.15 29.71 3.96
CA LYS A 576 21.61 29.75 2.56
C LYS A 576 21.82 31.20 2.09
N MET A 577 20.84 32.06 2.37
CA MET A 577 20.90 33.48 2.00
C MET A 577 22.11 34.16 2.64
N TYR A 578 22.33 33.98 3.95
CA TYR A 578 23.48 34.58 4.65
C TYR A 578 24.82 34.00 4.19
N ASN A 579 24.90 32.70 3.87
CA ASN A 579 26.09 32.10 3.31
C ASN A 579 26.45 32.68 1.92
N VAL A 580 25.45 32.85 1.04
CA VAL A 580 25.65 33.48 -0.26
C VAL A 580 26.12 34.93 -0.11
N SER A 581 25.46 35.69 0.77
CA SER A 581 25.84 37.08 1.04
C SER A 581 27.23 37.17 1.65
N SER A 582 27.56 36.34 2.64
CA SER A 582 28.91 36.26 3.24
C SER A 582 29.98 35.98 2.18
N SER A 583 29.74 35.00 1.29
CA SER A 583 30.64 34.67 0.21
C SER A 583 30.84 35.83 -0.76
N PHE A 584 29.79 36.58 -1.08
CA PHE A 584 29.88 37.79 -1.90
C PHE A 584 30.77 38.85 -1.24
N TYR A 585 30.56 39.14 0.04
CA TYR A 585 31.36 40.11 0.75
C TYR A 585 32.84 39.69 0.91
N TYR A 586 33.12 38.41 1.11
CA TYR A 586 34.50 37.90 1.09
C TYR A 586 35.15 38.01 -0.29
N ASN A 587 34.41 37.81 -1.37
CA ASN A 587 34.90 38.04 -2.71
C ASN A 587 35.25 39.52 -2.96
N MET A 588 34.38 40.43 -2.50
CA MET A 588 34.62 41.87 -2.55
C MET A 588 35.83 42.27 -1.70
N ASN A 589 36.00 41.68 -0.52
CA ASN A 589 37.21 41.86 0.30
C ASN A 589 38.46 41.42 -0.45
N GLY A 590 38.42 40.24 -1.10
CA GLY A 590 39.52 39.73 -1.90
C GLY A 590 39.88 40.63 -3.09
N MET A 591 38.88 41.11 -3.83
CA MET A 591 39.08 42.05 -4.94
C MET A 591 39.68 43.37 -4.48
N THR A 592 39.14 43.95 -3.38
CA THR A 592 39.64 45.19 -2.80
C THR A 592 41.10 45.05 -2.31
N ALA A 593 41.38 43.93 -1.59
CA ALA A 593 42.73 43.64 -1.13
C ALA A 593 43.74 43.49 -2.28
N SER A 594 43.34 42.86 -3.39
CA SER A 594 44.17 42.74 -4.60
C SER A 594 44.47 44.07 -5.29
N MET A 595 43.52 44.98 -5.28
CA MET A 595 43.69 46.36 -5.83
C MET A 595 44.71 47.17 -5.03
N TYR A 596 44.72 47.06 -3.70
CA TYR A 596 45.62 47.83 -2.83
C TYR A 596 46.98 47.16 -2.61
N ASN A 597 47.09 45.83 -2.80
CA ASN A 597 48.36 45.14 -2.66
C ASN A 597 48.44 43.90 -3.59
N PRO A 598 48.95 44.06 -4.82
CA PRO A 598 49.00 43.00 -5.84
C PRO A 598 49.95 41.83 -5.48
N HIS A 599 50.75 41.94 -4.41
CA HIS A 599 51.67 40.90 -3.96
C HIS A 599 51.13 40.01 -2.85
N ILE A 600 49.86 40.15 -2.43
CA ILE A 600 49.25 39.27 -1.44
C ILE A 600 48.86 37.92 -2.07
N SER A 601 49.50 36.84 -1.62
CA SER A 601 49.06 35.49 -1.96
C SER A 601 47.87 35.10 -1.10
N TYR A 602 46.84 34.58 -1.75
CA TYR A 602 45.65 34.05 -1.07
C TYR A 602 45.94 32.62 -0.58
N GLY A 603 45.57 32.33 0.69
CA GLY A 603 45.59 30.95 1.19
C GLY A 603 44.55 30.09 0.46
N ALA A 604 44.55 28.78 0.69
CA ALA A 604 43.68 27.79 0.05
C ALA A 604 42.16 28.10 0.17
N ALA A 605 41.79 29.01 1.05
CA ALA A 605 40.42 29.49 1.20
C ALA A 605 40.14 30.84 0.54
N GLY A 606 41.09 31.43 -0.21
CA GLY A 606 40.93 32.71 -0.89
C GLY A 606 40.85 33.94 0.05
N ILE A 607 41.18 33.79 1.33
CA ILE A 607 41.08 34.86 2.34
C ILE A 607 42.50 35.39 2.61
N PRO A 608 42.78 36.70 2.35
CA PRO A 608 44.06 37.31 2.70
C PRO A 608 44.17 37.47 4.22
N HIS A 609 45.08 36.77 4.86
CA HIS A 609 45.27 36.76 6.31
C HIS A 609 45.70 38.08 6.95
N ARG A 610 45.90 39.15 6.18
CA ARG A 610 46.47 40.41 6.69
C ARG A 610 45.74 41.70 6.27
N PHE A 611 44.66 41.62 5.52
CA PHE A 611 43.96 42.82 5.09
C PHE A 611 42.45 42.71 5.38
N GLU A 612 42.01 43.28 6.48
CA GLU A 612 40.58 43.41 6.80
C GLU A 612 40.06 44.71 6.21
N THR A 613 39.17 44.58 5.24
CA THR A 613 38.40 45.72 4.77
C THR A 613 36.99 45.71 5.43
N PRO A 614 36.21 46.76 5.38
CA PRO A 614 34.81 46.75 5.81
C PRO A 614 34.00 45.57 5.23
N TRP A 615 34.32 45.16 4.00
CA TRP A 615 33.70 44.02 3.33
C TRP A 615 34.03 42.68 4.03
N GLY A 616 35.27 42.50 4.49
CA GLY A 616 35.66 41.30 5.24
C GLY A 616 34.94 41.20 6.58
N VAL A 617 34.81 42.29 7.27
CA VAL A 617 34.08 42.37 8.56
C VAL A 617 32.60 42.01 8.34
N GLU A 618 31.96 42.61 7.33
CA GLU A 618 30.54 42.30 6.99
C GLU A 618 30.37 40.85 6.60
N GLY A 619 31.28 40.32 5.77
CA GLY A 619 31.29 38.90 5.41
C GLY A 619 31.36 37.96 6.62
N ALA A 620 32.20 38.29 7.62
CA ALA A 620 32.32 37.52 8.87
C ALA A 620 31.06 37.58 9.71
N GLN A 621 30.45 38.75 9.85
CA GLN A 621 29.18 38.91 10.59
C GLN A 621 28.04 38.10 9.96
N LEU A 622 27.93 38.15 8.62
CA LEU A 622 26.93 37.35 7.90
C LEU A 622 27.19 35.86 8.04
N GLY A 623 28.44 35.43 8.01
CA GLY A 623 28.82 34.04 8.29
C GLY A 623 28.44 33.58 9.70
N GLN A 624 28.63 34.43 10.72
CA GLN A 624 28.19 34.17 12.09
C GLN A 624 26.67 34.04 12.20
N ARG A 625 25.90 34.91 11.50
CA ARG A 625 24.44 34.80 11.45
C ARG A 625 24.02 33.48 10.80
N ALA A 626 24.64 33.07 9.70
CA ALA A 626 24.39 31.77 9.07
C ALA A 626 24.60 30.59 10.02
N GLN A 627 25.69 30.64 10.84
CA GLN A 627 25.97 29.62 11.85
C GLN A 627 24.91 29.58 12.96
N GLY A 628 24.41 30.75 13.38
CA GLY A 628 23.32 30.85 14.37
C GLY A 628 22.06 30.10 13.91
N TYR A 629 21.67 30.25 12.64
CA TYR A 629 20.55 29.51 12.08
C TYR A 629 20.80 27.98 12.02
N ALA A 630 22.03 27.56 11.75
CA ALA A 630 22.40 26.16 11.70
C ALA A 630 22.31 25.44 13.05
N GLN A 631 22.63 26.14 14.17
CA GLN A 631 22.63 25.54 15.52
C GLN A 631 21.22 25.17 16.00
N GLY A 632 20.18 25.92 15.62
CA GLY A 632 18.78 25.64 15.96
C GLY A 632 18.26 24.33 15.37
N ILE A 633 18.72 23.94 14.19
CA ILE A 633 18.19 22.78 13.43
C ILE A 633 18.40 21.45 14.16
N ASN A 634 19.51 21.27 14.90
CA ASN A 634 19.80 20.01 15.59
C ASN A 634 18.87 19.77 16.81
N ALA A 635 18.58 20.80 17.59
CA ALA A 635 17.64 20.72 18.70
C ALA A 635 16.21 20.44 18.21
N ASP A 636 15.81 21.10 17.13
CA ASP A 636 14.54 20.92 16.46
C ASP A 636 14.36 19.48 15.95
N THR A 637 15.40 18.87 15.41
CA THR A 637 15.36 17.48 14.92
C THR A 637 15.09 16.49 16.06
N ALA A 638 15.71 16.66 17.23
CA ALA A 638 15.48 15.82 18.39
C ALA A 638 14.04 15.97 18.93
N ARG A 639 13.53 17.20 18.98
CA ARG A 639 12.17 17.46 19.43
C ARG A 639 11.12 16.86 18.47
N VAL A 640 11.30 17.02 17.15
CA VAL A 640 10.43 16.40 16.15
C VAL A 640 10.45 14.87 16.30
N ALA A 641 11.61 14.25 16.48
CA ALA A 641 11.70 12.80 16.69
C ALA A 641 10.93 12.33 17.93
N GLN A 642 10.98 13.08 19.04
CA GLN A 642 10.22 12.79 20.26
C GLN A 642 8.70 12.88 20.00
N LEU A 643 8.23 13.96 19.38
CA LEU A 643 6.82 14.17 19.06
C LEU A 643 6.33 13.10 18.09
N GLN A 644 7.12 12.77 17.06
CA GLN A 644 6.82 11.71 16.10
C GLN A 644 6.71 10.34 16.77
N ALA A 645 7.57 10.06 17.75
CA ALA A 645 7.48 8.85 18.53
C ALA A 645 6.15 8.74 19.29
N THR A 646 5.71 9.83 19.90
CA THR A 646 4.41 9.89 20.61
C THR A 646 3.24 9.72 19.61
N TRP A 647 3.27 10.44 18.49
CA TRP A 647 2.24 10.33 17.46
C TRP A 647 2.14 8.92 16.87
N SER A 648 3.26 8.24 16.66
CA SER A 648 3.30 6.88 16.11
C SER A 648 2.62 5.83 17.00
N LEU A 649 2.34 6.14 18.26
CA LEU A 649 1.58 5.24 19.14
C LEU A 649 0.09 5.12 18.75
N VAL A 650 -0.42 6.13 18.06
CA VAL A 650 -1.85 6.21 17.69
C VAL A 650 -2.09 6.24 16.17
N GLU A 651 -0.99 6.34 15.34
CA GLU A 651 -1.05 6.43 13.86
C GLU A 651 -0.60 5.15 13.11
#